data_2c9865a9051ae2675300f2fd88fdd56e
#
_entry.id   2c9865a9051ae2675300f2fd88fdd56e
#
_cell.length_a   1.000
_cell.length_b   1.000
_cell.length_c   1.000
_cell.angle_alpha   90.00
_cell.angle_beta   90.00
_cell.angle_gamma   90.00
#
_symmetry.space_group_name_H-M   'P 1'
#
loop_
_entity.id
_entity.type
_entity.pdbx_description
1 polymer ?
#
loop_
_entity_poly.entity_id
_entity_poly.type
_entity_poly.pdbx_seq_one_letter_code
_entity_poly.pdbx_strand_id
1 'polypeptide(L)'
;MAEQRLFNLHSKFKPTGDQPEAVAALCEGLKRGDRRLVLQGVTGSGKTFTMANLIARSNRPTLVLSHNKTLAAQLYAELKEFFPENAVEYFISYYDYYQPEAYIPQTDTYIEKDASINEEIERYRLAATNALIARRDVIVVASVSCIYGLGESDEYRDLTVKVRVGEYAAEDSVQSGRTLLIARLVGAQYVRNDIAFEPGVFRVRGDVVDVFPAYETKAIRVEFFGDEIDSIRELDPVTGKCGVTMPAAVITPAKQFVMGRDKLEAAFGRIEEELKDRLAYFESKGKLLEAQRLRERTEYDIEMMRELGYCNGIENYSRPLSGRAPGSAPECLLDYFPEDFLTIIDESHVSVPQVRAMYNGDQARKSKLVDFGFRLPSAKDNRPLTFEEFNRKVGPIVFCSATPGEYEYGEATTVARQVIRPTGLLDPEVEIRPLANQIDDLIAEIRSVTARPGSPDASDRVLVTTLTKRSAEDLTHYLHEAGVRTEYLHSDIDAIERVAILQRLRKGEFDVLVGINLLREGLDLPEVALVAILDADKEGFLRSTTSLLQTAGRAARHERGRVILYADHETDAIREFLDITNEHREKQIAYNRKHRITPHTVKRAINESSYVFAAGKFKSGAVEKLDDTPDLIADLTREMLEAADNLEFERAAYLRDQIKKLKKG
;
A
#
# COMPACT_ATOMS: atom_id res chain seq x y z
N MET A 1 34.65 -2.22 -17.91
CA MET A 1 34.36 -1.20 -16.88
C MET A 1 33.61 -1.90 -15.76
N ALA A 2 34.02 -1.74 -14.51
CA ALA A 2 33.23 -2.29 -13.39
C ALA A 2 31.86 -1.61 -13.40
N GLU A 3 30.78 -2.39 -13.43
CA GLU A 3 29.43 -1.87 -13.32
C GLU A 3 29.32 -1.03 -12.03
N GLN A 4 28.93 0.22 -12.15
CA GLN A 4 28.75 1.09 -11.01
C GLN A 4 27.65 0.52 -10.11
N ARG A 5 27.99 0.24 -8.86
CA ARG A 5 27.03 -0.30 -7.91
C ARG A 5 26.01 0.78 -7.53
N LEU A 6 24.75 0.56 -7.86
CA LEU A 6 23.67 1.50 -7.59
C LEU A 6 23.13 1.36 -6.16
N PHE A 7 23.02 0.12 -5.66
CA PHE A 7 22.38 -0.17 -4.36
C PHE A 7 23.42 -0.57 -3.30
N ASN A 8 23.40 0.13 -2.18
CA ASN A 8 24.23 -0.13 -1.00
C ASN A 8 23.39 -0.79 0.08
N LEU A 9 23.56 -2.10 0.26
CA LEU A 9 22.86 -2.85 1.31
C LEU A 9 23.58 -2.67 2.66
N HIS A 10 22.89 -2.11 3.63
CA HIS A 10 23.31 -1.98 5.01
C HIS A 10 22.60 -3.03 5.86
N SER A 11 23.35 -3.93 6.50
CA SER A 11 22.79 -4.92 7.41
C SER A 11 23.81 -5.39 8.43
N LYS A 12 23.34 -5.57 9.66
CA LYS A 12 24.12 -6.23 10.73
C LYS A 12 24.17 -7.74 10.53
N PHE A 13 23.32 -8.30 9.67
CA PHE A 13 23.20 -9.72 9.41
C PHE A 13 23.90 -10.10 8.11
N LYS A 14 24.35 -11.35 8.05
CA LYS A 14 24.84 -11.99 6.83
C LYS A 14 23.83 -13.06 6.40
N PRO A 15 23.69 -13.34 5.10
CA PRO A 15 22.85 -14.44 4.64
C PRO A 15 23.27 -15.77 5.25
N THR A 16 22.31 -16.50 5.83
CA THR A 16 22.50 -17.79 6.51
C THR A 16 21.44 -18.80 6.08
N GLY A 17 21.61 -20.06 6.44
CA GLY A 17 20.69 -21.12 6.04
C GLY A 17 20.67 -21.29 4.54
N ASP A 18 19.47 -21.31 3.99
CA ASP A 18 19.22 -21.45 2.55
C ASP A 18 19.34 -20.10 1.78
N GLN A 19 19.46 -18.97 2.50
CA GLN A 19 19.47 -17.63 1.90
C GLN A 19 20.59 -17.44 0.86
N PRO A 20 21.86 -17.86 1.11
CA PRO A 20 22.95 -17.71 0.14
C PRO A 20 22.65 -18.43 -1.18
N GLU A 21 22.14 -19.66 -1.11
CA GLU A 21 21.82 -20.49 -2.27
C GLU A 21 20.60 -19.93 -3.01
N ALA A 22 19.57 -19.51 -2.29
CA ALA A 22 18.38 -18.89 -2.86
C ALA A 22 18.72 -17.59 -3.62
N VAL A 23 19.52 -16.71 -3.02
CA VAL A 23 19.98 -15.47 -3.69
C VAL A 23 20.83 -15.80 -4.91
N ALA A 24 21.73 -16.78 -4.84
CA ALA A 24 22.58 -17.19 -5.97
C ALA A 24 21.70 -17.72 -7.12
N ALA A 25 20.78 -18.64 -6.85
CA ALA A 25 19.89 -19.22 -7.86
C ALA A 25 19.04 -18.15 -8.57
N LEU A 26 18.45 -17.21 -7.81
CA LEU A 26 17.66 -16.11 -8.36
C LEU A 26 18.54 -15.17 -9.22
N CYS A 27 19.74 -14.80 -8.74
CA CYS A 27 20.65 -13.97 -9.52
C CYS A 27 21.12 -14.64 -10.82
N GLU A 28 21.40 -15.93 -10.79
CA GLU A 28 21.76 -16.71 -11.98
C GLU A 28 20.59 -16.80 -12.95
N GLY A 29 19.37 -17.03 -12.47
CA GLY A 29 18.17 -16.99 -13.27
C GLY A 29 18.00 -15.65 -13.99
N LEU A 30 18.10 -14.52 -13.25
CA LEU A 30 18.03 -13.18 -13.84
C LEU A 30 19.13 -12.93 -14.90
N LYS A 31 20.35 -13.45 -14.69
CA LYS A 31 21.46 -13.34 -15.67
C LYS A 31 21.22 -14.16 -16.92
N ARG A 32 20.55 -15.33 -16.82
CA ARG A 32 20.13 -16.12 -17.97
C ARG A 32 19.00 -15.49 -18.78
N GLY A 33 18.32 -14.48 -18.22
CA GLY A 33 17.16 -13.84 -18.82
C GLY A 33 15.83 -14.49 -18.44
N ASP A 34 15.79 -15.27 -17.34
CA ASP A 34 14.56 -15.85 -16.82
C ASP A 34 13.58 -14.74 -16.47
N ARG A 35 12.36 -14.82 -17.02
CA ARG A 35 11.34 -13.78 -16.80
C ARG A 35 10.46 -14.06 -15.59
N ARG A 36 10.39 -15.31 -15.14
CA ARG A 36 9.53 -15.76 -14.04
C ARG A 36 10.34 -16.64 -13.11
N LEU A 37 10.48 -16.21 -11.87
CA LEU A 37 11.21 -16.87 -10.81
C LEU A 37 10.35 -16.99 -9.57
N VAL A 38 10.56 -18.02 -8.77
CA VAL A 38 9.87 -18.22 -7.48
C VAL A 38 10.88 -18.23 -6.34
N LEU A 39 10.61 -17.45 -5.30
CA LEU A 39 11.21 -17.59 -3.98
C LEU A 39 10.17 -18.19 -3.03
N GLN A 40 10.21 -19.51 -2.85
CA GLN A 40 9.40 -20.20 -1.86
C GLN A 40 10.11 -20.13 -0.51
N GLY A 41 9.60 -19.33 0.43
CA GLY A 41 10.23 -19.16 1.74
C GLY A 41 9.23 -19.30 2.87
N VAL A 42 9.46 -20.20 3.82
CA VAL A 42 8.59 -20.36 5.00
C VAL A 42 8.51 -19.07 5.82
N THR A 43 7.45 -18.95 6.62
CA THR A 43 7.31 -17.80 7.53
C THR A 43 8.49 -17.74 8.50
N GLY A 44 9.11 -16.55 8.64
CA GLY A 44 10.28 -16.37 9.52
C GLY A 44 11.63 -16.79 8.93
N SER A 45 11.70 -17.25 7.67
CA SER A 45 12.98 -17.59 7.01
C SER A 45 13.80 -16.36 6.59
N GLY A 46 13.25 -15.15 6.69
CA GLY A 46 13.93 -13.91 6.29
C GLY A 46 13.81 -13.60 4.81
N LYS A 47 12.65 -13.85 4.18
CA LYS A 47 12.36 -13.53 2.77
C LYS A 47 12.70 -12.08 2.40
N THR A 48 12.33 -11.10 3.25
CA THR A 48 12.64 -9.67 3.01
C THR A 48 14.14 -9.42 2.89
N PHE A 49 14.94 -10.07 3.73
CA PHE A 49 16.40 -9.96 3.66
C PHE A 49 16.97 -10.61 2.39
N THR A 50 16.39 -11.72 1.94
CA THR A 50 16.74 -12.37 0.66
C THR A 50 16.38 -11.46 -0.52
N MET A 51 15.20 -10.81 -0.49
CA MET A 51 14.79 -9.81 -1.48
C MET A 51 15.79 -8.63 -1.51
N ALA A 52 16.17 -8.08 -0.35
CA ALA A 52 17.14 -7.00 -0.27
C ALA A 52 18.52 -7.39 -0.85
N ASN A 53 18.99 -8.60 -0.58
CA ASN A 53 20.23 -9.12 -1.18
C ASN A 53 20.11 -9.30 -2.71
N LEU A 54 18.94 -9.74 -3.19
CA LEU A 54 18.67 -9.85 -4.62
C LEU A 54 18.68 -8.47 -5.29
N ILE A 55 18.01 -7.47 -4.73
CA ILE A 55 17.99 -6.08 -5.22
C ILE A 55 19.43 -5.55 -5.32
N ALA A 56 20.21 -5.67 -4.24
CA ALA A 56 21.59 -5.20 -4.23
C ALA A 56 22.50 -5.87 -5.27
N ARG A 57 22.25 -7.16 -5.59
CA ARG A 57 23.06 -7.92 -6.55
C ARG A 57 22.57 -7.81 -8.00
N SER A 58 21.24 -7.65 -8.21
CA SER A 58 20.68 -7.44 -9.55
C SER A 58 20.99 -6.04 -10.08
N ASN A 59 21.21 -5.07 -9.19
CA ASN A 59 21.58 -3.69 -9.48
C ASN A 59 20.57 -2.99 -10.42
N ARG A 60 19.26 -3.28 -10.23
CA ARG A 60 18.16 -2.79 -11.07
C ARG A 60 17.15 -2.00 -10.24
N PRO A 61 16.55 -0.92 -10.77
CA PRO A 61 15.35 -0.32 -10.17
C PRO A 61 14.32 -1.41 -9.89
N THR A 62 13.67 -1.36 -8.75
CA THR A 62 12.83 -2.48 -8.31
C THR A 62 11.45 -2.01 -7.85
N LEU A 63 10.42 -2.68 -8.36
CA LEU A 63 9.06 -2.62 -7.84
C LEU A 63 8.82 -3.80 -6.89
N VAL A 64 8.39 -3.51 -5.66
CA VAL A 64 7.93 -4.51 -4.69
C VAL A 64 6.42 -4.36 -4.53
N LEU A 65 5.66 -5.32 -5.06
CA LEU A 65 4.19 -5.32 -5.01
C LEU A 65 3.70 -6.11 -3.81
N SER A 66 2.84 -5.50 -3.00
CA SER A 66 2.19 -6.11 -1.84
C SER A 66 0.66 -6.01 -1.93
N HIS A 67 -0.06 -7.00 -1.41
CA HIS A 67 -1.52 -7.09 -1.55
C HIS A 67 -2.31 -6.14 -0.62
N ASN A 68 -1.70 -5.57 0.41
CA ASN A 68 -2.37 -4.61 1.31
C ASN A 68 -1.45 -3.49 1.80
N LYS A 69 -2.07 -2.41 2.32
CA LYS A 69 -1.37 -1.21 2.80
C LYS A 69 -0.43 -1.51 3.99
N THR A 70 -0.86 -2.35 4.93
CA THR A 70 -0.11 -2.66 6.16
C THR A 70 1.18 -3.40 5.87
N LEU A 71 1.11 -4.43 5.03
CA LEU A 71 2.29 -5.20 4.62
C LEU A 71 3.23 -4.35 3.76
N ALA A 72 2.67 -3.53 2.86
CA ALA A 72 3.46 -2.58 2.08
C ALA A 72 4.21 -1.58 2.98
N ALA A 73 3.58 -1.06 4.03
CA ALA A 73 4.22 -0.17 5.00
C ALA A 73 5.36 -0.86 5.76
N GLN A 74 5.16 -2.11 6.16
CA GLN A 74 6.21 -2.91 6.82
C GLN A 74 7.40 -3.14 5.89
N LEU A 75 7.16 -3.57 4.65
CA LEU A 75 8.20 -3.79 3.65
C LEU A 75 8.96 -2.50 3.33
N TYR A 76 8.24 -1.37 3.21
CA TYR A 76 8.84 -0.06 3.01
C TYR A 76 9.81 0.30 4.14
N ALA A 77 9.38 0.15 5.40
CA ALA A 77 10.21 0.44 6.56
C ALA A 77 11.45 -0.47 6.62
N GLU A 78 11.28 -1.79 6.42
CA GLU A 78 12.40 -2.75 6.41
C GLU A 78 13.39 -2.46 5.26
N LEU A 79 12.90 -2.18 4.04
CA LEU A 79 13.77 -1.86 2.91
C LEU A 79 14.49 -0.51 3.09
N LYS A 80 13.84 0.47 3.71
CA LYS A 80 14.48 1.76 4.02
C LYS A 80 15.61 1.62 5.04
N GLU A 81 15.49 0.71 6.00
CA GLU A 81 16.59 0.36 6.92
C GLU A 81 17.75 -0.34 6.18
N PHE A 82 17.43 -1.21 5.20
CA PHE A 82 18.44 -1.89 4.39
C PHE A 82 19.13 -0.99 3.37
N PHE A 83 18.46 0.04 2.88
CA PHE A 83 18.94 0.93 1.82
C PHE A 83 18.80 2.42 2.21
N PRO A 84 19.48 2.88 3.28
CA PRO A 84 19.30 4.24 3.80
C PRO A 84 19.79 5.33 2.84
N GLU A 85 20.71 5.03 1.91
CA GLU A 85 21.29 5.97 0.95
C GLU A 85 20.55 5.98 -0.39
N ASN A 86 19.72 4.96 -0.64
CA ASN A 86 18.98 4.80 -1.90
C ASN A 86 17.56 5.37 -1.78
N ALA A 87 16.92 5.61 -2.91
CA ALA A 87 15.53 6.05 -2.94
C ALA A 87 14.62 4.85 -2.69
N VAL A 88 14.14 4.69 -1.47
CA VAL A 88 13.08 3.74 -1.13
C VAL A 88 11.80 4.52 -0.96
N GLU A 89 10.83 4.26 -1.84
CA GLU A 89 9.62 5.03 -1.99
C GLU A 89 8.35 4.19 -1.72
N TYR A 90 7.25 4.86 -1.37
CA TYR A 90 6.00 4.23 -0.98
C TYR A 90 4.85 4.67 -1.89
N PHE A 91 4.17 3.69 -2.53
CA PHE A 91 3.12 3.98 -3.49
C PHE A 91 1.87 3.13 -3.24
N ILE A 92 0.92 3.65 -2.47
CA ILE A 92 -0.35 2.98 -2.16
C ILE A 92 -1.54 3.85 -2.56
N SER A 93 -2.76 3.35 -2.37
CA SER A 93 -3.97 4.16 -2.53
C SER A 93 -3.98 5.31 -1.51
N TYR A 94 -4.12 6.54 -1.99
CA TYR A 94 -4.11 7.77 -1.18
C TYR A 94 -5.45 8.12 -0.55
N TYR A 95 -6.45 7.24 -0.68
CA TYR A 95 -7.73 7.42 -0.02
C TYR A 95 -7.72 6.81 1.38
N ASP A 96 -8.08 7.60 2.40
CA ASP A 96 -8.41 7.11 3.73
C ASP A 96 -9.77 6.43 3.72
N TYR A 97 -10.72 7.07 3.05
CA TYR A 97 -12.03 6.52 2.73
C TYR A 97 -12.28 6.61 1.23
N TYR A 98 -12.85 5.58 0.64
CA TYR A 98 -13.18 5.55 -0.78
C TYR A 98 -14.46 4.79 -1.04
N GLN A 99 -15.50 5.52 -1.42
CA GLN A 99 -16.74 4.99 -1.97
C GLN A 99 -16.76 5.28 -3.48
N PRO A 100 -16.59 4.25 -4.34
CA PRO A 100 -16.63 4.47 -5.77
C PRO A 100 -18.04 4.85 -6.24
N GLU A 101 -18.10 5.75 -7.22
CA GLU A 101 -19.32 6.04 -7.93
C GLU A 101 -19.95 4.75 -8.50
N ALA A 102 -21.22 4.52 -8.22
CA ALA A 102 -21.93 3.32 -8.66
C ALA A 102 -23.42 3.59 -8.93
N TYR A 103 -24.03 2.75 -9.74
CA TYR A 103 -25.47 2.76 -9.95
C TYR A 103 -26.06 1.36 -9.80
N ILE A 104 -27.15 1.27 -9.03
CA ILE A 104 -27.89 0.04 -8.77
C ILE A 104 -29.24 0.12 -9.48
N PRO A 105 -29.38 -0.49 -10.69
CA PRO A 105 -30.60 -0.35 -11.49
C PRO A 105 -31.86 -0.90 -10.83
N GLN A 106 -31.71 -1.92 -9.95
CA GLN A 106 -32.87 -2.58 -9.31
C GLN A 106 -33.60 -1.66 -8.32
N THR A 107 -32.89 -0.73 -7.72
CA THR A 107 -33.43 0.22 -6.72
C THR A 107 -33.40 1.66 -7.20
N ASP A 108 -32.99 1.90 -8.46
CA ASP A 108 -32.73 3.25 -9.02
C ASP A 108 -31.88 4.11 -8.08
N THR A 109 -30.85 3.50 -7.50
CA THR A 109 -30.00 4.17 -6.53
C THR A 109 -28.67 4.57 -7.16
N TYR A 110 -28.40 5.86 -7.25
CA TYR A 110 -27.10 6.41 -7.60
C TYR A 110 -26.29 6.65 -6.33
N ILE A 111 -25.11 6.10 -6.30
CA ILE A 111 -24.11 6.29 -5.23
C ILE A 111 -23.06 7.25 -5.79
N GLU A 112 -23.00 8.43 -5.23
CA GLU A 112 -21.97 9.41 -5.60
C GLU A 112 -20.60 8.96 -5.11
N LYS A 113 -19.55 9.35 -5.86
CA LYS A 113 -18.17 9.15 -5.41
C LYS A 113 -17.95 9.97 -4.13
N ASP A 114 -17.59 9.30 -3.05
CA ASP A 114 -17.14 9.92 -1.81
C ASP A 114 -15.74 9.45 -1.48
N ALA A 115 -14.84 10.37 -1.21
CA ALA A 115 -13.44 10.03 -0.96
C ALA A 115 -12.76 11.11 -0.12
N SER A 116 -12.08 10.69 0.93
CA SER A 116 -11.13 11.54 1.64
C SER A 116 -9.70 11.21 1.20
N ILE A 117 -8.97 12.24 0.79
CA ILE A 117 -7.57 12.12 0.34
C ILE A 117 -6.67 12.34 1.54
N ASN A 118 -5.69 11.46 1.69
CA ASN A 118 -4.60 11.62 2.63
C ASN A 118 -3.45 12.34 1.95
N GLU A 119 -3.24 13.60 2.29
CA GLU A 119 -2.22 14.48 1.69
C GLU A 119 -0.79 13.92 1.86
N GLU A 120 -0.54 13.22 2.96
CA GLU A 120 0.77 12.64 3.21
C GLU A 120 1.03 11.43 2.31
N ILE A 121 0.03 10.58 2.08
CA ILE A 121 0.14 9.47 1.13
C ILE A 121 0.27 10.01 -0.30
N GLU A 122 -0.43 11.11 -0.64
CA GLU A 122 -0.27 11.78 -1.92
C GLU A 122 1.16 12.27 -2.12
N ARG A 123 1.76 12.87 -1.09
CA ARG A 123 3.18 13.27 -1.09
C ARG A 123 4.11 12.09 -1.36
N TYR A 124 3.92 10.93 -0.72
CA TYR A 124 4.72 9.73 -0.99
C TYR A 124 4.57 9.24 -2.42
N ARG A 125 3.37 9.31 -3.00
CA ARG A 125 3.14 8.94 -4.40
C ARG A 125 3.88 9.86 -5.35
N LEU A 126 3.85 11.17 -5.10
CA LEU A 126 4.61 12.16 -5.86
C LEU A 126 6.13 11.94 -5.70
N ALA A 127 6.60 11.61 -4.49
CA ALA A 127 7.99 11.26 -4.25
C ALA A 127 8.43 10.04 -5.07
N ALA A 128 7.59 9.01 -5.14
CA ALA A 128 7.88 7.82 -5.94
C ALA A 128 8.01 8.13 -7.45
N THR A 129 7.08 8.90 -8.02
CA THR A 129 7.15 9.32 -9.43
C THR A 129 8.36 10.22 -9.70
N ASN A 130 8.66 11.15 -8.78
CA ASN A 130 9.87 11.99 -8.88
C ASN A 130 11.15 11.15 -8.83
N ALA A 131 11.27 10.24 -7.89
CA ALA A 131 12.45 9.37 -7.76
C ALA A 131 12.68 8.54 -9.02
N LEU A 132 11.64 7.97 -9.62
CA LEU A 132 11.72 7.19 -10.87
C LEU A 132 12.19 8.00 -12.07
N ILE A 133 11.88 9.31 -12.10
CA ILE A 133 12.34 10.21 -13.16
C ILE A 133 13.78 10.69 -12.93
N ALA A 134 14.12 11.00 -11.66
CA ALA A 134 15.38 11.66 -11.32
C ALA A 134 16.53 10.68 -11.06
N ARG A 135 16.27 9.42 -10.68
CA ARG A 135 17.26 8.47 -10.16
C ARG A 135 17.11 7.08 -10.81
N ARG A 136 18.17 6.28 -10.71
CA ARG A 136 18.19 4.87 -11.12
C ARG A 136 18.21 3.89 -9.95
N ASP A 137 18.61 4.34 -8.78
CA ASP A 137 18.74 3.55 -7.56
C ASP A 137 17.44 3.59 -6.73
N VAL A 138 16.33 3.24 -7.37
CA VAL A 138 14.97 3.39 -6.81
C VAL A 138 14.34 2.03 -6.48
N ILE A 139 13.78 1.92 -5.30
CA ILE A 139 12.94 0.81 -4.86
C ILE A 139 11.57 1.39 -4.52
N VAL A 140 10.53 0.98 -5.23
CA VAL A 140 9.15 1.40 -4.92
C VAL A 140 8.40 0.24 -4.31
N VAL A 141 7.92 0.41 -3.08
CA VAL A 141 7.00 -0.53 -2.44
C VAL A 141 5.57 -0.07 -2.71
N ALA A 142 4.81 -0.88 -3.42
CA ALA A 142 3.49 -0.49 -3.90
C ALA A 142 2.39 -1.49 -3.52
N SER A 143 1.15 -0.99 -3.41
CA SER A 143 -0.05 -1.83 -3.46
C SER A 143 -0.54 -1.97 -4.90
N VAL A 144 -1.63 -2.72 -5.10
CA VAL A 144 -2.27 -2.88 -6.42
C VAL A 144 -2.66 -1.55 -7.08
N SER A 145 -2.66 -0.43 -6.34
CA SER A 145 -2.89 0.90 -6.91
C SER A 145 -1.88 1.31 -7.99
N CYS A 146 -0.73 0.64 -8.07
CA CYS A 146 0.29 0.89 -9.09
C CYS A 146 -0.14 0.51 -10.53
N ILE A 147 -1.18 -0.32 -10.69
CA ILE A 147 -1.71 -0.69 -12.02
C ILE A 147 -2.88 0.20 -12.46
N TYR A 148 -3.28 1.19 -11.67
CA TYR A 148 -4.31 2.17 -12.02
C TYR A 148 -3.70 3.36 -12.76
N GLY A 149 -4.52 3.99 -13.63
CA GLY A 149 -4.10 5.16 -14.40
C GLY A 149 -3.61 6.30 -13.50
N LEU A 150 -2.46 6.87 -13.86
CA LEU A 150 -1.89 8.08 -13.25
C LEU A 150 -2.08 9.26 -14.21
N GLY A 151 -1.11 9.65 -14.92
CA GLY A 151 -1.05 10.63 -15.96
C GLY A 151 -0.06 10.14 -17.01
N GLU A 152 0.09 10.87 -18.10
CA GLU A 152 1.09 10.53 -19.11
C GLU A 152 2.49 10.78 -18.58
N SER A 153 3.33 9.75 -18.58
CA SER A 153 4.70 9.80 -18.06
C SER A 153 5.58 10.78 -18.87
N ASP A 154 5.35 10.85 -20.18
CA ASP A 154 6.08 11.79 -21.05
C ASP A 154 5.69 13.24 -20.75
N GLU A 155 4.38 13.55 -20.61
CA GLU A 155 3.91 14.87 -20.22
C GLU A 155 4.47 15.29 -18.84
N TYR A 156 4.52 14.35 -17.91
CA TYR A 156 5.08 14.59 -16.59
C TYR A 156 6.58 14.90 -16.65
N ARG A 157 7.33 14.23 -17.55
CA ARG A 157 8.76 14.50 -17.81
C ARG A 157 8.97 15.84 -18.50
N ASP A 158 8.14 16.19 -19.48
CA ASP A 158 8.24 17.44 -20.24
C ASP A 158 7.96 18.67 -19.36
N LEU A 159 7.03 18.55 -18.41
CA LEU A 159 6.71 19.59 -17.44
C LEU A 159 7.68 19.63 -16.24
N THR A 160 8.64 18.72 -16.17
CA THR A 160 9.66 18.72 -15.12
C THR A 160 10.65 19.88 -15.33
N VAL A 161 10.79 20.70 -14.30
CA VAL A 161 11.68 21.86 -14.32
C VAL A 161 13.07 21.46 -13.84
N LYS A 162 14.08 21.64 -14.70
CA LYS A 162 15.48 21.41 -14.35
C LYS A 162 16.16 22.77 -14.21
N VAL A 163 16.89 22.96 -13.12
CA VAL A 163 17.67 24.16 -12.84
C VAL A 163 19.11 23.80 -12.50
N ARG A 164 20.08 24.56 -13.01
CA ARG A 164 21.49 24.35 -12.74
C ARG A 164 22.18 25.70 -12.55
N VAL A 165 23.14 25.75 -11.63
CA VAL A 165 23.97 26.95 -11.41
C VAL A 165 24.75 27.28 -12.69
N GLY A 166 24.75 28.56 -13.08
CA GLY A 166 25.39 29.09 -14.30
C GLY A 166 24.57 28.88 -15.59
N GLU A 167 23.37 28.30 -15.53
CA GLU A 167 22.50 28.20 -16.71
C GLU A 167 21.79 29.53 -16.99
N TYR A 168 21.84 29.90 -18.27
CA TYR A 168 21.00 30.94 -18.86
C TYR A 168 19.73 30.30 -19.42
N ALA A 169 18.68 31.08 -19.59
CA ALA A 169 17.49 30.63 -20.27
C ALA A 169 17.77 30.15 -21.70
N ALA A 170 16.99 29.14 -22.16
CA ALA A 170 17.17 28.60 -23.51
C ALA A 170 17.12 29.71 -24.58
N GLU A 171 18.05 29.64 -25.55
CA GLU A 171 18.25 30.65 -26.60
C GLU A 171 17.00 30.94 -27.46
N ASP A 172 15.98 30.06 -27.44
CA ASP A 172 14.76 30.19 -28.27
C ASP A 172 13.52 30.73 -27.53
N SER A 173 13.63 31.14 -26.25
CA SER A 173 12.47 31.64 -25.51
C SER A 173 12.48 33.19 -25.43
N VAL A 174 11.31 33.78 -25.65
CA VAL A 174 11.07 35.24 -25.45
C VAL A 174 11.23 35.64 -23.97
N GLN A 175 11.25 34.67 -23.07
CA GLN A 175 11.39 34.87 -21.63
C GLN A 175 12.72 34.27 -21.16
N SER A 176 13.42 34.99 -20.31
CA SER A 176 14.73 34.62 -19.80
C SER A 176 14.74 34.59 -18.26
N GLY A 177 15.72 33.88 -17.70
CA GLY A 177 16.04 33.90 -16.28
C GLY A 177 14.87 33.53 -15.38
N ARG A 178 14.66 34.37 -14.36
CA ARG A 178 13.60 34.19 -13.34
C ARG A 178 12.19 34.08 -13.94
N THR A 179 11.88 34.87 -14.98
CA THR A 179 10.54 34.88 -15.60
C THR A 179 10.22 33.52 -16.25
N LEU A 180 11.19 32.94 -16.90
CA LEU A 180 11.07 31.60 -17.49
C LEU A 180 10.87 30.53 -16.40
N LEU A 181 11.64 30.59 -15.29
CA LEU A 181 11.44 29.66 -14.17
C LEU A 181 10.02 29.74 -13.61
N ILE A 182 9.50 30.95 -13.38
CA ILE A 182 8.13 31.20 -12.91
C ILE A 182 7.10 30.59 -13.87
N ALA A 183 7.26 30.83 -15.18
CA ALA A 183 6.34 30.30 -16.19
C ALA A 183 6.35 28.73 -16.19
N ARG A 184 7.52 28.11 -16.10
CA ARG A 184 7.67 26.65 -16.00
C ARG A 184 7.05 26.09 -14.73
N LEU A 185 7.22 26.75 -13.57
CA LEU A 185 6.61 26.35 -12.31
C LEU A 185 5.07 26.40 -12.38
N VAL A 186 4.51 27.44 -12.97
CA VAL A 186 3.05 27.53 -13.21
C VAL A 186 2.59 26.42 -14.15
N GLY A 187 3.33 26.13 -15.22
CA GLY A 187 3.06 24.99 -16.12
C GLY A 187 3.12 23.64 -15.39
N ALA A 188 4.04 23.49 -14.44
CA ALA A 188 4.17 22.33 -13.57
C ALA A 188 3.14 22.29 -12.40
N GLN A 189 2.09 23.13 -12.46
CA GLN A 189 0.99 23.20 -11.50
C GLN A 189 1.39 23.67 -10.08
N TYR A 190 2.49 24.41 -9.94
CA TYR A 190 2.80 25.11 -8.69
C TYR A 190 1.99 26.40 -8.59
N VAL A 191 1.51 26.70 -7.41
CA VAL A 191 0.74 27.93 -7.12
C VAL A 191 1.67 29.00 -6.55
N ARG A 192 1.58 30.24 -7.04
CA ARG A 192 2.31 31.34 -6.42
C ARG A 192 1.56 31.80 -5.17
N ASN A 193 2.23 31.76 -4.03
CA ASN A 193 1.73 32.36 -2.78
C ASN A 193 2.92 32.88 -1.98
N ASP A 194 3.01 34.22 -1.88
CA ASP A 194 4.12 34.89 -1.19
C ASP A 194 3.91 34.96 0.35
N ILE A 195 2.73 34.55 0.85
CA ILE A 195 2.35 34.59 2.27
C ILE A 195 2.36 33.18 2.87
N ALA A 196 1.50 32.26 2.40
CA ALA A 196 1.44 30.87 2.84
C ALA A 196 2.39 30.02 1.99
N PHE A 197 3.45 29.51 2.61
CA PHE A 197 4.47 28.71 1.92
C PHE A 197 4.34 27.24 2.30
N GLU A 198 3.58 26.51 1.50
CA GLU A 198 3.17 25.12 1.69
C GLU A 198 3.69 24.22 0.54
N PRO A 199 3.66 22.89 0.66
CA PRO A 199 4.00 22.00 -0.44
C PRO A 199 3.17 22.29 -1.70
N GLY A 200 3.82 22.34 -2.87
CA GLY A 200 3.20 22.73 -4.16
C GLY A 200 3.11 24.23 -4.40
N VAL A 201 3.70 25.05 -3.53
CA VAL A 201 3.71 26.50 -3.64
C VAL A 201 5.12 27.00 -3.96
N PHE A 202 5.19 28.10 -4.75
CA PHE A 202 6.41 28.90 -4.87
C PHE A 202 6.14 30.34 -4.49
N ARG A 203 7.20 31.04 -4.05
CA ARG A 203 7.16 32.48 -3.73
C ARG A 203 8.32 33.20 -4.37
N VAL A 204 8.14 34.49 -4.65
CA VAL A 204 9.14 35.33 -5.34
C VAL A 204 9.44 36.55 -4.50
N ARG A 205 10.71 36.78 -4.17
CA ARG A 205 11.18 37.96 -3.42
C ARG A 205 12.43 38.52 -4.06
N GLY A 206 12.28 39.61 -4.83
CA GLY A 206 13.37 40.16 -5.60
C GLY A 206 13.91 39.18 -6.63
N ASP A 207 15.19 38.89 -6.59
CA ASP A 207 15.87 37.90 -7.46
C ASP A 207 15.90 36.49 -6.90
N VAL A 208 15.09 36.21 -5.90
CA VAL A 208 15.00 34.91 -5.26
C VAL A 208 13.66 34.26 -5.54
N VAL A 209 13.69 32.99 -5.97
CA VAL A 209 12.52 32.11 -6.11
C VAL A 209 12.66 30.95 -5.15
N ASP A 210 11.77 30.87 -4.17
CA ASP A 210 11.67 29.74 -3.26
C ASP A 210 10.57 28.81 -3.77
N VAL A 211 10.86 27.53 -3.97
CA VAL A 211 9.91 26.51 -4.41
C VAL A 211 9.80 25.46 -3.33
N PHE A 212 8.58 25.13 -2.91
CA PHE A 212 8.35 24.02 -1.99
C PHE A 212 7.76 22.83 -2.78
N PRO A 213 8.60 21.85 -3.18
CA PRO A 213 8.12 20.71 -3.94
C PRO A 213 7.02 19.96 -3.18
N ALA A 214 5.97 19.52 -3.89
CA ALA A 214 4.83 18.85 -3.28
C ALA A 214 5.19 17.47 -2.67
N TYR A 215 6.34 16.92 -3.04
CA TYR A 215 6.83 15.59 -2.62
C TYR A 215 7.94 15.66 -1.56
N GLU A 216 8.38 16.85 -1.17
CA GLU A 216 9.49 17.03 -0.22
C GLU A 216 9.02 17.65 1.10
N THR A 217 9.88 17.55 2.12
CA THR A 217 9.71 18.23 3.40
C THR A 217 10.52 19.53 3.50
N LYS A 218 11.40 19.75 2.53
CA LYS A 218 12.25 20.91 2.42
C LYS A 218 12.00 21.64 1.11
N ALA A 219 12.18 22.95 1.12
CA ALA A 219 12.05 23.79 -0.06
C ALA A 219 13.40 23.96 -0.76
N ILE A 220 13.35 24.45 -1.99
CA ILE A 220 14.50 24.77 -2.84
C ILE A 220 14.51 26.27 -3.05
N ARG A 221 15.62 26.93 -2.73
CA ARG A 221 15.87 28.33 -3.03
C ARG A 221 16.73 28.45 -4.27
N VAL A 222 16.29 29.22 -5.26
CA VAL A 222 17.02 29.56 -6.47
C VAL A 222 17.27 31.08 -6.45
N GLU A 223 18.51 31.45 -6.41
CA GLU A 223 18.94 32.89 -6.42
C GLU A 223 19.48 33.25 -7.80
N PHE A 224 19.08 34.40 -8.32
CA PHE A 224 19.45 34.87 -9.62
C PHE A 224 20.36 36.07 -9.51
N PHE A 225 21.32 36.17 -10.44
CA PHE A 225 22.07 37.37 -10.73
C PHE A 225 21.80 37.79 -12.19
N GLY A 226 20.90 38.77 -12.39
CA GLY A 226 20.33 39.05 -13.70
C GLY A 226 19.48 37.84 -14.18
N ASP A 227 19.82 37.26 -15.31
CA ASP A 227 19.14 36.13 -15.91
C ASP A 227 19.81 34.78 -15.60
N GLU A 228 20.97 34.81 -14.92
CA GLU A 228 21.75 33.62 -14.56
C GLU A 228 21.38 33.10 -13.17
N ILE A 229 21.35 31.80 -13.00
CA ILE A 229 21.20 31.16 -11.68
C ILE A 229 22.55 31.19 -10.95
N ASP A 230 22.65 32.05 -9.92
CA ASP A 230 23.84 32.19 -9.09
C ASP A 230 24.01 31.08 -8.06
N SER A 231 22.93 30.72 -7.39
CA SER A 231 22.97 29.65 -6.41
C SER A 231 21.66 28.87 -6.28
N ILE A 232 21.77 27.58 -5.93
CA ILE A 232 20.65 26.70 -5.59
C ILE A 232 20.92 26.12 -4.21
N ARG A 233 19.97 26.28 -3.26
CA ARG A 233 20.14 25.82 -1.87
C ARG A 233 18.89 25.13 -1.36
N GLU A 234 19.10 24.17 -0.49
CA GLU A 234 18.02 23.63 0.35
C GLU A 234 17.54 24.73 1.32
N LEU A 235 16.23 24.82 1.53
CA LEU A 235 15.61 25.78 2.43
C LEU A 235 14.67 25.05 3.39
N ASP A 236 14.85 25.30 4.68
CA ASP A 236 13.89 24.88 5.69
C ASP A 236 12.66 25.81 5.62
N PRO A 237 11.46 25.31 5.28
CA PRO A 237 10.29 26.17 5.06
C PRO A 237 9.77 26.84 6.33
N VAL A 238 10.03 26.27 7.52
CA VAL A 238 9.57 26.76 8.81
C VAL A 238 10.53 27.83 9.37
N THR A 239 11.82 27.52 9.38
CA THR A 239 12.83 28.42 9.97
C THR A 239 13.41 29.43 8.99
N GLY A 240 13.24 29.20 7.67
CA GLY A 240 13.83 30.02 6.61
C GLY A 240 15.35 29.86 6.47
N LYS A 241 15.97 28.92 7.16
CA LYS A 241 17.42 28.67 7.11
C LYS A 241 17.80 27.90 5.85
N CYS A 242 18.81 28.39 5.14
CA CYS A 242 19.41 27.67 4.03
C CYS A 242 20.33 26.54 4.55
N GLY A 243 20.19 25.39 3.89
CA GLY A 243 21.00 24.19 4.15
C GLY A 243 22.07 23.98 3.09
N VAL A 244 22.11 22.77 2.51
CA VAL A 244 23.10 22.34 1.53
C VAL A 244 22.99 23.12 0.23
N THR A 245 24.12 23.54 -0.33
CA THR A 245 24.22 24.11 -1.68
C THR A 245 24.29 22.99 -2.70
N MET A 246 23.49 23.08 -3.76
CA MET A 246 23.37 22.07 -4.83
C MET A 246 23.84 22.65 -6.15
N PRO A 247 24.54 21.89 -7.02
CA PRO A 247 24.90 22.34 -8.36
C PRO A 247 23.72 22.40 -9.32
N ALA A 248 22.69 21.59 -9.05
CA ALA A 248 21.47 21.49 -9.86
C ALA A 248 20.31 20.96 -9.01
N ALA A 249 19.08 21.23 -9.43
CA ALA A 249 17.88 20.63 -8.85
C ALA A 249 16.88 20.23 -9.95
N VAL A 250 16.09 19.21 -9.66
CA VAL A 250 14.99 18.72 -10.51
C VAL A 250 13.70 18.92 -9.73
N ILE A 251 12.76 19.67 -10.31
CA ILE A 251 11.48 20.00 -9.70
C ILE A 251 10.39 19.40 -10.61
N THR A 252 9.78 18.28 -10.17
CA THR A 252 8.70 17.64 -10.90
C THR A 252 7.36 18.32 -10.61
N PRO A 253 6.33 18.07 -11.44
CA PRO A 253 5.01 18.68 -11.25
C PRO A 253 4.44 18.51 -9.85
N ALA A 254 3.70 19.50 -9.37
CA ALA A 254 3.08 19.51 -8.05
C ALA A 254 1.88 18.54 -7.93
N LYS A 255 1.38 18.00 -9.05
CA LYS A 255 0.26 17.04 -9.10
C LYS A 255 0.59 15.87 -10.01
N GLN A 256 0.01 14.71 -9.74
CA GLN A 256 0.23 13.51 -10.56
C GLN A 256 -0.40 13.61 -11.95
N PHE A 257 -1.56 14.24 -12.05
CA PHE A 257 -2.25 14.47 -13.32
C PHE A 257 -2.00 15.91 -13.78
N VAL A 258 -1.18 16.05 -14.80
CA VAL A 258 -0.84 17.36 -15.40
C VAL A 258 -1.02 17.28 -16.90
N MET A 259 -1.39 18.41 -17.51
CA MET A 259 -1.62 18.51 -18.96
C MET A 259 -1.35 19.93 -19.45
N GLY A 260 -0.71 20.04 -20.61
CA GLY A 260 -0.51 21.32 -21.29
C GLY A 260 -1.82 21.89 -21.83
N ARG A 261 -1.93 23.24 -21.90
CA ARG A 261 -3.16 23.92 -22.34
C ARG A 261 -3.61 23.56 -23.75
N ASP A 262 -2.69 23.39 -24.70
CA ASP A 262 -3.03 23.05 -26.08
C ASP A 262 -3.66 21.65 -26.20
N LYS A 263 -3.19 20.69 -25.40
CA LYS A 263 -3.78 19.35 -25.33
C LYS A 263 -5.17 19.36 -24.69
N LEU A 264 -5.41 20.25 -23.73
CA LEU A 264 -6.68 20.39 -23.05
C LEU A 264 -7.77 20.87 -24.00
N GLU A 265 -7.51 21.87 -24.81
CA GLU A 265 -8.47 22.37 -25.84
C GLU A 265 -8.82 21.28 -26.87
N ALA A 266 -7.81 20.54 -27.36
CA ALA A 266 -8.04 19.42 -28.25
C ALA A 266 -8.87 18.31 -27.59
N ALA A 267 -8.76 18.12 -26.27
CA ALA A 267 -9.53 17.14 -25.51
C ALA A 267 -11.01 17.53 -25.42
N PHE A 268 -11.33 18.80 -25.23
CA PHE A 268 -12.72 19.25 -25.19
C PHE A 268 -13.47 18.89 -26.48
N GLY A 269 -12.84 19.12 -27.65
CA GLY A 269 -13.43 18.71 -28.93
C GLY A 269 -13.74 17.21 -28.99
N ARG A 270 -12.83 16.36 -28.48
CA ARG A 270 -13.06 14.91 -28.43
C ARG A 270 -14.19 14.52 -27.47
N ILE A 271 -14.32 15.21 -26.33
CA ILE A 271 -15.38 14.97 -25.34
C ILE A 271 -16.74 15.38 -25.93
N GLU A 272 -16.81 16.54 -26.58
CA GLU A 272 -18.03 17.05 -27.22
C GLU A 272 -18.50 16.14 -28.37
N GLU A 273 -17.58 15.63 -29.19
CA GLU A 273 -17.90 14.66 -30.24
C GLU A 273 -18.46 13.36 -29.68
N GLU A 274 -17.78 12.77 -28.66
CA GLU A 274 -18.27 11.55 -28.00
C GLU A 274 -19.62 11.76 -27.31
N LEU A 275 -19.83 12.93 -26.69
CA LEU A 275 -21.13 13.30 -26.12
C LEU A 275 -22.21 13.32 -27.16
N LYS A 276 -22.02 13.99 -28.31
CA LYS A 276 -22.97 14.07 -29.41
C LYS A 276 -23.38 12.67 -29.89
N ASP A 277 -22.39 11.80 -30.11
CA ASP A 277 -22.63 10.43 -30.56
C ASP A 277 -23.43 9.63 -29.52
N ARG A 278 -23.11 9.78 -28.25
CA ARG A 278 -23.79 9.05 -27.17
C ARG A 278 -25.22 9.56 -26.95
N LEU A 279 -25.47 10.86 -27.09
CA LEU A 279 -26.82 11.43 -27.03
C LEU A 279 -27.68 10.90 -28.15
N ALA A 280 -27.19 10.90 -29.40
CA ALA A 280 -27.90 10.32 -30.55
C ALA A 280 -28.22 8.84 -30.33
N TYR A 281 -27.31 8.06 -29.72
CA TYR A 281 -27.56 6.67 -29.33
C TYR A 281 -28.74 6.56 -28.35
N PHE A 282 -28.73 7.34 -27.26
CA PHE A 282 -29.81 7.29 -26.26
C PHE A 282 -31.14 7.73 -26.81
N GLU A 283 -31.20 8.79 -27.60
CA GLU A 283 -32.39 9.29 -28.25
C GLU A 283 -32.99 8.24 -29.22
N SER A 284 -32.15 7.55 -30.01
CA SER A 284 -32.57 6.48 -30.90
C SER A 284 -33.17 5.26 -30.15
N LYS A 285 -32.83 5.09 -28.87
CA LYS A 285 -33.37 4.04 -28.00
C LYS A 285 -34.53 4.51 -27.11
N GLY A 286 -34.97 5.77 -27.25
CA GLY A 286 -36.03 6.35 -26.41
C GLY A 286 -35.61 6.61 -24.97
N LYS A 287 -34.30 6.61 -24.65
CA LYS A 287 -33.72 6.84 -23.33
C LYS A 287 -33.48 8.34 -23.10
N LEU A 288 -34.55 9.12 -23.03
CA LEU A 288 -34.44 10.59 -22.94
C LEU A 288 -33.86 11.08 -21.60
N LEU A 289 -34.18 10.38 -20.50
CA LEU A 289 -33.65 10.73 -19.17
C LEU A 289 -32.15 10.54 -19.11
N GLU A 290 -31.64 9.42 -19.64
CA GLU A 290 -30.22 9.12 -19.71
C GLU A 290 -29.49 10.13 -20.62
N ALA A 291 -30.10 10.53 -21.71
CA ALA A 291 -29.57 11.55 -22.61
C ALA A 291 -29.43 12.92 -21.90
N GLN A 292 -30.50 13.37 -21.21
CA GLN A 292 -30.50 14.63 -20.50
C GLN A 292 -29.44 14.63 -19.38
N ARG A 293 -29.42 13.59 -18.55
CA ARG A 293 -28.45 13.43 -17.44
C ARG A 293 -27.02 13.49 -17.94
N LEU A 294 -26.69 12.77 -19.01
CA LEU A 294 -25.36 12.75 -19.58
C LEU A 294 -24.95 14.12 -20.13
N ARG A 295 -25.89 14.80 -20.82
CA ARG A 295 -25.63 16.15 -21.37
C ARG A 295 -25.30 17.13 -20.27
N GLU A 296 -26.19 17.31 -19.30
CA GLU A 296 -26.04 18.27 -18.22
C GLU A 296 -24.72 18.03 -17.45
N ARG A 297 -24.42 16.78 -17.14
CA ARG A 297 -23.19 16.46 -16.43
C ARG A 297 -21.94 16.74 -17.24
N THR A 298 -21.91 16.37 -18.51
CA THR A 298 -20.70 16.51 -19.34
C THR A 298 -20.44 17.96 -19.69
N GLU A 299 -21.48 18.73 -20.02
CA GLU A 299 -21.34 20.18 -20.30
C GLU A 299 -20.85 20.93 -19.07
N TYR A 300 -21.40 20.64 -17.89
CA TYR A 300 -20.92 21.20 -16.62
C TYR A 300 -19.45 20.85 -16.34
N ASP A 301 -19.06 19.59 -16.52
CA ASP A 301 -17.68 19.14 -16.30
C ASP A 301 -16.68 19.83 -17.26
N ILE A 302 -17.09 20.07 -18.54
CA ILE A 302 -16.29 20.84 -19.52
C ILE A 302 -16.12 22.29 -19.08
N GLU A 303 -17.20 22.94 -18.64
CA GLU A 303 -17.14 24.33 -18.16
C GLU A 303 -16.20 24.46 -16.96
N MET A 304 -16.32 23.55 -15.98
CA MET A 304 -15.42 23.53 -14.83
C MET A 304 -13.94 23.33 -15.23
N MET A 305 -13.67 22.44 -16.18
CA MET A 305 -12.30 22.23 -16.66
C MET A 305 -11.75 23.43 -17.42
N ARG A 306 -12.59 24.19 -18.19
CA ARG A 306 -12.17 25.42 -18.87
C ARG A 306 -11.84 26.54 -17.90
N GLU A 307 -12.69 26.74 -16.88
CA GLU A 307 -12.55 27.86 -15.94
C GLU A 307 -11.51 27.60 -14.85
N LEU A 308 -11.51 26.38 -14.27
CA LEU A 308 -10.69 26.02 -13.11
C LEU A 308 -9.53 25.07 -13.44
N GLY A 309 -9.48 24.55 -14.67
CA GLY A 309 -8.52 23.50 -15.05
C GLY A 309 -8.80 22.14 -14.43
N TYR A 310 -9.94 21.95 -13.77
CA TYR A 310 -10.29 20.74 -13.05
C TYR A 310 -11.81 20.57 -12.93
N CYS A 311 -12.29 19.31 -12.90
CA CYS A 311 -13.65 18.99 -12.49
C CYS A 311 -13.67 17.77 -11.55
N ASN A 312 -14.75 17.61 -10.78
CA ASN A 312 -14.91 16.44 -9.93
C ASN A 312 -15.12 15.17 -10.78
N GLY A 313 -14.20 14.20 -10.65
CA GLY A 313 -14.20 13.00 -11.48
C GLY A 313 -13.50 13.16 -12.84
N ILE A 314 -12.55 14.10 -12.95
CA ILE A 314 -11.74 14.37 -14.16
C ILE A 314 -11.08 13.08 -14.70
N GLU A 315 -10.80 12.11 -13.84
CA GLU A 315 -10.25 10.82 -14.23
C GLU A 315 -11.15 10.04 -15.22
N ASN A 316 -12.46 10.29 -15.23
CA ASN A 316 -13.38 9.66 -16.19
C ASN A 316 -13.18 10.16 -17.63
N TYR A 317 -12.51 11.28 -17.79
CA TYR A 317 -12.12 11.85 -19.08
C TYR A 317 -10.67 11.54 -19.46
N SER A 318 -9.97 10.67 -18.73
CA SER A 318 -8.53 10.39 -18.94
C SER A 318 -8.20 9.98 -20.38
N ARG A 319 -9.07 9.20 -21.06
CA ARG A 319 -8.88 8.81 -22.46
C ARG A 319 -8.96 10.00 -23.43
N PRO A 320 -10.06 10.78 -23.50
CA PRO A 320 -10.11 11.95 -24.37
C PRO A 320 -9.08 13.02 -23.99
N LEU A 321 -8.72 13.14 -22.71
CA LEU A 321 -7.65 14.04 -22.28
C LEU A 321 -6.31 13.64 -22.87
N SER A 322 -5.92 12.38 -22.76
CA SER A 322 -4.65 11.85 -23.31
C SER A 322 -4.67 11.66 -24.84
N GLY A 323 -5.84 11.64 -25.49
CA GLY A 323 -5.97 11.33 -26.92
C GLY A 323 -5.72 9.86 -27.27
N ARG A 324 -5.70 8.96 -26.30
CA ARG A 324 -5.50 7.51 -26.50
C ARG A 324 -6.62 6.90 -27.34
N ALA A 325 -6.28 5.84 -28.07
CA ALA A 325 -7.26 5.04 -28.80
C ALA A 325 -8.26 4.37 -27.82
N PRO A 326 -9.54 4.17 -28.24
CA PRO A 326 -10.51 3.44 -27.44
C PRO A 326 -10.00 2.04 -27.05
N GLY A 327 -10.21 1.66 -25.77
CA GLY A 327 -9.79 0.36 -25.23
C GLY A 327 -8.29 0.23 -24.90
N SER A 328 -7.46 1.23 -25.21
CA SER A 328 -6.05 1.21 -24.86
C SER A 328 -5.81 1.23 -23.36
N ALA A 329 -4.71 0.62 -22.92
CA ALA A 329 -4.29 0.65 -21.53
C ALA A 329 -3.97 2.08 -21.07
N PRO A 330 -4.37 2.50 -19.86
CA PRO A 330 -3.88 3.74 -19.29
C PRO A 330 -2.40 3.62 -18.92
N GLU A 331 -1.70 4.74 -18.92
CA GLU A 331 -0.38 4.81 -18.29
C GLU A 331 -0.54 4.79 -16.77
N CYS A 332 0.32 4.03 -16.12
CA CYS A 332 0.30 3.80 -14.68
C CYS A 332 1.73 3.91 -14.11
N LEU A 333 1.93 3.60 -12.84
CA LEU A 333 3.26 3.68 -12.23
C LEU A 333 4.34 2.88 -12.99
N LEU A 334 3.96 1.77 -13.63
CA LEU A 334 4.89 0.92 -14.37
C LEU A 334 5.54 1.63 -15.57
N ASP A 335 4.85 2.63 -16.14
CA ASP A 335 5.36 3.42 -17.28
C ASP A 335 6.39 4.48 -16.87
N TYR A 336 6.53 4.75 -15.58
CA TYR A 336 7.58 5.61 -15.03
C TYR A 336 8.90 4.86 -14.78
N PHE A 337 8.84 3.52 -14.68
CA PHE A 337 10.04 2.71 -14.53
C PHE A 337 10.84 2.63 -15.84
N PRO A 338 12.17 2.47 -15.76
CA PRO A 338 12.97 2.13 -16.93
C PRO A 338 12.70 0.67 -17.35
N GLU A 339 12.94 0.32 -18.61
CA GLU A 339 12.61 -1.00 -19.19
C GLU A 339 13.25 -2.22 -18.47
N ASP A 340 14.39 -2.00 -17.80
CA ASP A 340 15.17 -3.05 -17.15
C ASP A 340 14.84 -3.30 -15.68
N PHE A 341 13.71 -2.77 -15.17
CA PHE A 341 13.37 -2.91 -13.76
C PHE A 341 12.99 -4.35 -13.36
N LEU A 342 13.25 -4.66 -12.10
CA LEU A 342 12.87 -5.92 -11.46
C LEU A 342 11.52 -5.75 -10.75
N THR A 343 10.64 -6.74 -10.89
CA THR A 343 9.40 -6.81 -10.11
C THR A 343 9.48 -7.94 -9.09
N ILE A 344 9.24 -7.65 -7.82
CA ILE A 344 9.09 -8.63 -6.75
C ILE A 344 7.63 -8.58 -6.29
N ILE A 345 6.92 -9.70 -6.35
CA ILE A 345 5.54 -9.80 -5.88
C ILE A 345 5.53 -10.55 -4.55
N ASP A 346 5.34 -9.81 -3.47
CA ASP A 346 5.28 -10.38 -2.14
C ASP A 346 3.90 -10.98 -1.85
N GLU A 347 3.88 -12.08 -1.10
CA GLU A 347 2.71 -12.94 -0.88
C GLU A 347 1.95 -13.17 -2.19
N SER A 348 2.67 -13.65 -3.21
CA SER A 348 2.20 -13.74 -4.61
C SER A 348 0.92 -14.54 -4.76
N HIS A 349 0.72 -15.58 -3.94
CA HIS A 349 -0.49 -16.40 -3.91
C HIS A 349 -1.78 -15.59 -3.60
N VAL A 350 -1.66 -14.37 -3.04
CA VAL A 350 -2.76 -13.41 -2.83
C VAL A 350 -2.66 -12.25 -3.83
N SER A 351 -1.45 -11.72 -4.05
CA SER A 351 -1.23 -10.52 -4.88
C SER A 351 -1.56 -10.77 -6.35
N VAL A 352 -1.19 -11.94 -6.90
CA VAL A 352 -1.46 -12.28 -8.31
C VAL A 352 -2.96 -12.42 -8.59
N PRO A 353 -3.77 -13.17 -7.82
CA PRO A 353 -5.21 -13.19 -7.97
C PRO A 353 -5.86 -11.80 -7.81
N GLN A 354 -5.35 -10.95 -6.92
CA GLN A 354 -5.83 -9.58 -6.75
C GLN A 354 -5.63 -8.76 -8.02
N VAL A 355 -4.43 -8.73 -8.60
CA VAL A 355 -4.15 -8.02 -9.87
C VAL A 355 -5.08 -8.51 -10.97
N ARG A 356 -5.31 -9.83 -11.04
CA ARG A 356 -6.18 -10.47 -12.05
C ARG A 356 -7.65 -10.06 -11.92
N ALA A 357 -8.14 -9.85 -10.71
CA ALA A 357 -9.55 -9.54 -10.44
C ALA A 357 -9.91 -8.06 -10.63
N MET A 358 -8.94 -7.13 -10.52
CA MET A 358 -9.22 -5.68 -10.48
C MET A 358 -9.93 -5.15 -11.71
N TYR A 359 -9.52 -5.56 -12.91
CA TYR A 359 -10.10 -5.10 -14.17
C TYR A 359 -11.60 -5.43 -14.28
N ASN A 360 -12.00 -6.66 -14.01
CA ASN A 360 -13.38 -7.10 -14.18
C ASN A 360 -14.33 -6.39 -13.23
N GLY A 361 -13.93 -6.16 -11.98
CA GLY A 361 -14.72 -5.43 -11.00
C GLY A 361 -14.98 -3.97 -11.42
N ASP A 362 -13.96 -3.27 -11.90
CA ASP A 362 -14.07 -1.88 -12.37
C ASP A 362 -14.97 -1.78 -13.62
N GLN A 363 -14.78 -2.66 -14.60
CA GLN A 363 -15.58 -2.69 -15.84
C GLN A 363 -17.06 -2.97 -15.59
N ALA A 364 -17.38 -3.92 -14.69
CA ALA A 364 -18.78 -4.23 -14.35
C ALA A 364 -19.51 -3.02 -13.74
N ARG A 365 -18.83 -2.27 -12.88
CA ARG A 365 -19.34 -1.05 -12.26
C ARG A 365 -19.52 0.08 -13.28
N LYS A 366 -18.49 0.40 -14.06
CA LYS A 366 -18.50 1.50 -15.04
C LYS A 366 -19.44 1.26 -16.21
N SER A 367 -19.62 0.01 -16.63
CA SER A 367 -20.60 -0.32 -17.67
C SER A 367 -22.01 0.13 -17.28
N LYS A 368 -22.41 -0.07 -16.02
CA LYS A 368 -23.72 0.41 -15.53
C LYS A 368 -23.81 1.94 -15.57
N LEU A 369 -22.76 2.66 -15.15
CA LEU A 369 -22.76 4.13 -15.21
C LEU A 369 -22.89 4.65 -16.64
N VAL A 370 -22.24 4.01 -17.61
CA VAL A 370 -22.31 4.36 -19.02
C VAL A 370 -23.68 4.01 -19.63
N ASP A 371 -24.25 2.84 -19.30
CA ASP A 371 -25.51 2.37 -19.88
C ASP A 371 -26.75 3.14 -19.40
N PHE A 372 -26.60 3.78 -18.22
CA PHE A 372 -27.64 4.61 -17.61
C PHE A 372 -27.36 6.12 -17.65
N GLY A 373 -26.41 6.57 -18.48
CA GLY A 373 -26.19 7.99 -18.79
C GLY A 373 -25.51 8.81 -17.69
N PHE A 374 -24.80 8.18 -16.76
CA PHE A 374 -24.02 8.90 -15.75
C PHE A 374 -22.63 9.28 -16.23
N ARG A 375 -22.06 8.51 -17.17
CA ARG A 375 -20.73 8.73 -17.72
C ARG A 375 -20.65 8.43 -19.21
N LEU A 376 -19.70 9.09 -19.89
CA LEU A 376 -19.37 8.78 -21.28
C LEU A 376 -18.76 7.39 -21.44
N PRO A 377 -18.85 6.75 -22.62
CA PRO A 377 -18.19 5.46 -22.88
C PRO A 377 -16.71 5.43 -22.56
N SER A 378 -15.98 6.53 -22.79
CA SER A 378 -14.56 6.70 -22.50
C SER A 378 -14.19 6.54 -21.02
N ALA A 379 -15.15 6.73 -20.10
CA ALA A 379 -14.91 6.51 -18.67
C ALA A 379 -14.50 5.05 -18.36
N LYS A 380 -14.88 4.09 -19.21
CA LYS A 380 -14.49 2.68 -19.10
C LYS A 380 -13.00 2.47 -19.35
N ASP A 381 -12.33 3.39 -20.05
CA ASP A 381 -10.90 3.32 -20.36
C ASP A 381 -10.01 3.94 -19.26
N ASN A 382 -10.61 4.59 -18.26
CA ASN A 382 -9.94 4.89 -16.99
C ASN A 382 -10.06 3.67 -16.05
N ARG A 383 -9.20 2.71 -16.20
CA ARG A 383 -9.29 1.38 -15.61
C ARG A 383 -7.95 0.87 -15.13
N PRO A 384 -7.90 -0.11 -14.22
CA PRO A 384 -6.65 -0.83 -13.98
C PRO A 384 -6.23 -1.60 -15.24
N LEU A 385 -4.96 -1.94 -15.30
CA LEU A 385 -4.45 -2.83 -16.34
C LEU A 385 -5.17 -4.18 -16.29
N THR A 386 -5.36 -4.80 -17.45
CA THR A 386 -5.65 -6.24 -17.50
C THR A 386 -4.42 -7.02 -17.05
N PHE A 387 -4.60 -8.29 -16.67
CA PHE A 387 -3.48 -9.12 -16.25
C PHE A 387 -2.46 -9.34 -17.38
N GLU A 388 -2.93 -9.43 -18.63
CA GLU A 388 -2.07 -9.54 -19.81
C GLU A 388 -1.27 -8.25 -20.06
N GLU A 389 -1.89 -7.09 -19.89
CA GLU A 389 -1.22 -5.78 -19.98
C GLU A 389 -0.16 -5.62 -18.88
N PHE A 390 -0.49 -6.01 -17.64
CA PHE A 390 0.46 -6.05 -16.55
C PHE A 390 1.67 -6.93 -16.90
N ASN A 391 1.45 -8.18 -17.35
CA ASN A 391 2.51 -9.10 -17.71
C ASN A 391 3.41 -8.62 -18.88
N ARG A 392 2.85 -7.79 -19.77
CA ARG A 392 3.64 -7.18 -20.87
C ARG A 392 4.51 -6.02 -20.39
N LYS A 393 3.99 -5.20 -19.45
CA LYS A 393 4.69 -4.01 -18.94
C LYS A 393 5.80 -4.35 -17.96
N VAL A 394 5.64 -5.41 -17.16
CA VAL A 394 6.66 -5.81 -16.19
C VAL A 394 7.79 -6.61 -16.84
N GLY A 395 9.01 -6.38 -16.38
CA GLY A 395 10.20 -7.15 -16.77
C GLY A 395 10.23 -8.54 -16.11
N PRO A 396 11.38 -8.96 -15.56
CA PRO A 396 11.45 -10.18 -14.76
C PRO A 396 10.64 -10.03 -13.48
N ILE A 397 9.91 -11.12 -13.11
CA ILE A 397 9.14 -11.21 -11.88
C ILE A 397 9.76 -12.26 -10.97
N VAL A 398 9.92 -11.91 -9.70
CA VAL A 398 10.17 -12.86 -8.59
C VAL A 398 8.90 -12.97 -7.76
N PHE A 399 8.23 -14.09 -7.84
CA PHE A 399 7.10 -14.45 -6.98
C PHE A 399 7.63 -14.88 -5.62
N CYS A 400 7.28 -14.17 -4.58
CA CYS A 400 7.73 -14.43 -3.22
C CYS A 400 6.55 -14.88 -2.36
N SER A 401 6.58 -16.09 -1.83
CA SER A 401 5.53 -16.63 -0.98
C SER A 401 6.02 -17.80 -0.12
N ALA A 402 5.34 -18.06 1.00
CA ALA A 402 5.48 -19.32 1.71
C ALA A 402 4.75 -20.47 1.00
N THR A 403 3.68 -20.14 0.30
CA THR A 403 2.78 -21.08 -0.39
C THR A 403 2.47 -20.58 -1.80
N PRO A 404 3.46 -20.58 -2.74
CA PRO A 404 3.19 -20.21 -4.13
C PRO A 404 2.09 -21.09 -4.73
N GLY A 405 1.23 -20.52 -5.59
CA GLY A 405 0.14 -21.23 -6.23
C GLY A 405 0.57 -21.95 -7.52
N GLU A 406 -0.38 -22.64 -8.15
CA GLU A 406 -0.15 -23.37 -9.41
C GLU A 406 0.34 -22.44 -10.55
N TYR A 407 -0.17 -21.20 -10.59
CA TYR A 407 0.23 -20.22 -11.60
C TYR A 407 1.71 -19.88 -11.49
N GLU A 408 2.18 -19.56 -10.27
CA GLU A 408 3.56 -19.18 -10.03
C GLU A 408 4.53 -20.31 -10.37
N TYR A 409 4.19 -21.53 -9.99
CA TYR A 409 5.00 -22.70 -10.33
C TYR A 409 4.95 -23.06 -11.82
N GLY A 410 3.78 -22.90 -12.46
CA GLY A 410 3.61 -23.18 -13.90
C GLY A 410 4.38 -22.22 -14.79
N GLU A 411 4.53 -20.95 -14.36
CA GLU A 411 5.27 -19.93 -15.13
C GLU A 411 6.77 -19.89 -14.78
N ALA A 412 7.17 -20.39 -13.61
CA ALA A 412 8.53 -20.24 -13.11
C ALA A 412 9.54 -21.15 -13.86
N THR A 413 10.63 -20.55 -14.32
CA THR A 413 11.79 -21.26 -14.87
C THR A 413 12.85 -21.53 -13.79
N THR A 414 12.84 -20.76 -12.70
CA THR A 414 13.73 -20.93 -11.55
C THR A 414 12.90 -20.92 -10.26
N VAL A 415 13.10 -21.92 -9.42
CA VAL A 415 12.49 -22.04 -8.10
C VAL A 415 13.59 -22.12 -7.05
N ALA A 416 13.69 -21.10 -6.20
CA ALA A 416 14.56 -21.06 -5.04
C ALA A 416 13.74 -21.36 -3.77
N ARG A 417 14.19 -22.32 -2.96
CA ARG A 417 13.52 -22.72 -1.71
C ARG A 417 14.30 -22.23 -0.50
N GLN A 418 13.58 -21.74 0.51
CA GLN A 418 14.13 -21.22 1.74
C GLN A 418 13.31 -21.72 2.93
N VAL A 419 13.72 -22.84 3.49
CA VAL A 419 13.04 -23.54 4.59
C VAL A 419 13.70 -23.20 5.94
N ILE A 420 15.01 -23.02 5.97
CA ILE A 420 15.76 -22.81 7.19
C ILE A 420 15.53 -21.40 7.75
N ARG A 421 15.10 -21.35 9.02
CA ARG A 421 15.03 -20.10 9.79
C ARG A 421 16.36 -19.83 10.47
N PRO A 422 16.96 -18.64 10.29
CA PRO A 422 18.21 -18.27 10.94
C PRO A 422 18.17 -18.32 12.47
N THR A 423 17.00 -18.12 13.06
CA THR A 423 16.74 -18.16 14.50
C THR A 423 16.75 -19.57 15.09
N GLY A 424 16.78 -20.61 14.26
CA GLY A 424 16.66 -21.99 14.67
C GLY A 424 15.25 -22.44 15.06
N LEU A 425 14.26 -21.56 15.00
CA LEU A 425 12.86 -21.89 15.34
C LEU A 425 12.28 -22.95 14.42
N LEU A 426 11.63 -23.95 15.03
CA LEU A 426 10.96 -25.03 14.32
C LEU A 426 9.58 -24.59 13.83
N ASP A 427 9.03 -25.27 12.83
CA ASP A 427 7.59 -25.22 12.60
C ASP A 427 6.86 -25.75 13.86
N PRO A 428 5.67 -25.23 14.20
CA PRO A 428 4.97 -25.60 15.42
C PRO A 428 4.62 -27.10 15.43
N GLU A 429 4.53 -27.69 16.63
CA GLU A 429 3.95 -29.01 16.78
C GLU A 429 2.46 -28.96 16.53
N VAL A 430 1.96 -29.94 15.76
CA VAL A 430 0.56 -30.01 15.38
C VAL A 430 -0.09 -31.21 16.06
N GLU A 431 -1.18 -30.99 16.80
CA GLU A 431 -2.03 -32.00 17.41
C GLU A 431 -3.41 -31.99 16.75
N ILE A 432 -3.97 -33.17 16.47
CA ILE A 432 -5.36 -33.32 16.05
C ILE A 432 -6.16 -33.81 17.26
N ARG A 433 -7.26 -33.12 17.56
CA ARG A 433 -8.16 -33.43 18.66
C ARG A 433 -9.60 -33.54 18.15
N PRO A 434 -10.46 -34.37 18.77
CA PRO A 434 -11.83 -34.56 18.33
C PRO A 434 -12.67 -33.27 18.47
N LEU A 435 -13.69 -33.14 17.64
CA LEU A 435 -14.67 -32.04 17.74
C LEU A 435 -15.51 -32.11 19.02
N ALA A 436 -15.70 -33.29 19.57
CA ALA A 436 -16.43 -33.47 20.82
C ALA A 436 -15.73 -32.72 21.97
N ASN A 437 -16.45 -31.78 22.61
CA ASN A 437 -15.97 -30.92 23.70
C ASN A 437 -14.82 -29.98 23.30
N GLN A 438 -14.69 -29.60 22.00
CA GLN A 438 -13.62 -28.75 21.51
C GLN A 438 -13.52 -27.39 22.24
N ILE A 439 -14.64 -26.84 22.73
CA ILE A 439 -14.63 -25.56 23.42
C ILE A 439 -14.10 -25.69 24.85
N ASP A 440 -14.48 -26.72 25.57
CA ASP A 440 -13.99 -26.97 26.93
C ASP A 440 -12.48 -27.29 26.92
N ASP A 441 -12.05 -28.09 25.94
CA ASP A 441 -10.64 -28.39 25.73
C ASP A 441 -9.87 -27.14 25.35
N LEU A 442 -10.40 -26.30 24.44
CA LEU A 442 -9.80 -25.01 24.06
C LEU A 442 -9.61 -24.10 25.29
N ILE A 443 -10.61 -23.97 26.17
CA ILE A 443 -10.52 -23.18 27.39
C ILE A 443 -9.41 -23.69 28.31
N ALA A 444 -9.30 -25.01 28.46
CA ALA A 444 -8.25 -25.62 29.28
C ALA A 444 -6.86 -25.32 28.70
N GLU A 445 -6.69 -25.41 27.37
CA GLU A 445 -5.45 -25.04 26.69
C GLU A 445 -5.12 -23.54 26.79
N ILE A 446 -6.09 -22.66 26.58
CA ILE A 446 -5.91 -21.22 26.77
C ILE A 446 -5.38 -20.95 28.20
N ARG A 447 -6.03 -21.50 29.21
CA ARG A 447 -5.60 -21.32 30.61
C ARG A 447 -4.19 -21.88 30.86
N SER A 448 -3.85 -22.99 30.25
CA SER A 448 -2.50 -23.59 30.40
C SER A 448 -1.41 -22.70 29.78
N VAL A 449 -1.71 -22.00 28.70
CA VAL A 449 -0.79 -21.12 27.99
C VAL A 449 -0.67 -19.75 28.69
N THR A 450 -1.80 -19.17 29.14
CA THR A 450 -1.85 -17.81 29.69
C THR A 450 -1.55 -17.76 31.21
N ALA A 451 -1.72 -18.85 31.96
CA ALA A 451 -1.56 -18.90 33.42
C ALA A 451 -0.12 -19.15 33.91
N ARG A 452 0.90 -19.15 33.03
CA ARG A 452 2.27 -19.49 33.45
C ARG A 452 2.92 -18.35 34.24
N PRO A 453 3.40 -18.60 35.48
CA PRO A 453 4.13 -17.60 36.27
C PRO A 453 5.56 -17.45 35.73
N GLY A 454 6.03 -16.25 35.53
CA GLY A 454 7.44 -16.04 35.26
C GLY A 454 7.90 -14.73 34.67
N SER A 455 7.04 -13.88 34.18
CA SER A 455 7.40 -12.48 33.83
C SER A 455 6.16 -11.63 33.59
N PRO A 456 6.07 -10.41 34.12
CA PRO A 456 5.01 -9.44 33.78
C PRO A 456 4.97 -9.10 32.28
N ASP A 457 6.09 -9.34 31.57
CA ASP A 457 6.27 -8.95 30.16
C ASP A 457 6.14 -10.13 29.17
N ALA A 458 5.82 -11.36 29.61
CA ALA A 458 5.85 -12.56 28.78
C ALA A 458 4.61 -13.42 28.97
N SER A 459 3.41 -12.89 28.79
CA SER A 459 2.24 -13.70 28.58
C SER A 459 2.19 -14.15 27.11
N ASP A 460 2.20 -15.47 26.90
CA ASP A 460 1.97 -16.09 25.61
C ASP A 460 0.55 -15.75 25.13
N ARG A 461 0.38 -15.52 23.81
CA ARG A 461 -0.90 -15.21 23.19
C ARG A 461 -1.46 -16.40 22.43
N VAL A 462 -2.77 -16.41 22.27
CA VAL A 462 -3.51 -17.46 21.59
C VAL A 462 -4.30 -16.90 20.42
N LEU A 463 -4.22 -17.56 19.27
CA LEU A 463 -5.09 -17.29 18.13
C LEU A 463 -6.08 -18.43 17.95
N VAL A 464 -7.35 -18.09 17.74
CA VAL A 464 -8.41 -19.08 17.48
C VAL A 464 -9.08 -18.75 16.15
N THR A 465 -9.18 -19.72 15.26
CA THR A 465 -9.86 -19.52 13.97
C THR A 465 -11.18 -20.27 13.89
N THR A 466 -12.22 -19.56 13.46
CA THR A 466 -13.57 -20.06 13.22
C THR A 466 -13.92 -19.99 11.73
N LEU A 467 -15.09 -20.51 11.34
CA LEU A 467 -15.57 -20.50 9.95
C LEU A 467 -16.46 -19.32 9.59
N THR A 468 -17.14 -18.72 10.58
CA THR A 468 -18.11 -17.65 10.34
C THR A 468 -17.92 -16.46 11.29
N LYS A 469 -18.38 -15.27 10.90
CA LYS A 469 -18.38 -14.06 11.74
C LYS A 469 -19.13 -14.32 13.05
N ARG A 470 -20.35 -14.85 12.92
CA ARG A 470 -21.19 -15.15 14.05
C ARG A 470 -20.52 -16.13 15.03
N SER A 471 -19.89 -17.19 14.51
CA SER A 471 -19.14 -18.12 15.37
C SER A 471 -17.97 -17.46 16.10
N ALA A 472 -17.32 -16.46 15.48
CA ALA A 472 -16.24 -15.73 16.14
C ALA A 472 -16.79 -14.83 17.26
N GLU A 473 -17.90 -14.12 17.02
CA GLU A 473 -18.57 -13.27 18.01
C GLU A 473 -19.13 -14.11 19.17
N ASP A 474 -19.89 -15.17 18.86
CA ASP A 474 -20.49 -16.07 19.86
C ASP A 474 -19.41 -16.73 20.73
N LEU A 475 -18.31 -17.20 20.12
CA LEU A 475 -17.19 -17.78 20.87
C LEU A 475 -16.49 -16.76 21.76
N THR A 476 -16.29 -15.53 21.28
CA THR A 476 -15.67 -14.47 22.07
C THR A 476 -16.52 -14.15 23.30
N HIS A 477 -17.85 -14.06 23.12
CA HIS A 477 -18.78 -13.83 24.23
C HIS A 477 -18.70 -14.97 25.27
N TYR A 478 -18.72 -16.21 24.81
CA TYR A 478 -18.62 -17.39 25.68
C TYR A 478 -17.28 -17.43 26.45
N LEU A 479 -16.16 -17.10 25.79
CA LEU A 479 -14.86 -17.04 26.43
C LEU A 479 -14.79 -15.92 27.49
N HIS A 480 -15.45 -14.78 27.24
CA HIS A 480 -15.59 -13.71 28.24
C HIS A 480 -16.36 -14.17 29.47
N GLU A 481 -17.47 -14.88 29.28
CA GLU A 481 -18.25 -15.44 30.40
C GLU A 481 -17.42 -16.47 31.20
N ALA A 482 -16.54 -17.22 30.53
CA ALA A 482 -15.59 -18.14 31.16
C ALA A 482 -14.39 -17.44 31.85
N GLY A 483 -14.32 -16.09 31.82
CA GLY A 483 -13.29 -15.29 32.46
C GLY A 483 -11.98 -15.17 31.65
N VAL A 484 -12.02 -15.41 30.33
CA VAL A 484 -10.86 -15.27 29.44
C VAL A 484 -10.87 -13.88 28.81
N ARG A 485 -9.74 -13.17 28.82
CA ARG A 485 -9.58 -11.87 28.16
C ARG A 485 -9.44 -12.09 26.64
N THR A 486 -10.49 -11.83 25.90
CA THR A 486 -10.62 -12.18 24.48
C THR A 486 -11.15 -11.02 23.67
N GLU A 487 -10.71 -10.91 22.42
CA GLU A 487 -11.26 -10.01 21.40
C GLU A 487 -11.50 -10.80 20.11
N TYR A 488 -12.33 -10.28 19.21
CA TYR A 488 -12.54 -10.88 17.91
C TYR A 488 -12.10 -9.98 16.76
N LEU A 489 -11.83 -10.58 15.61
CA LEU A 489 -11.41 -9.87 14.40
C LEU A 489 -12.06 -10.50 13.16
N HIS A 490 -12.83 -9.68 12.40
CA HIS A 490 -13.41 -10.08 11.12
C HIS A 490 -13.45 -8.89 10.12
N SER A 491 -14.00 -9.14 8.92
CA SER A 491 -13.95 -8.21 7.79
C SER A 491 -14.68 -6.89 7.99
N ASP A 492 -15.62 -6.81 8.95
CA ASP A 492 -16.45 -5.61 9.17
C ASP A 492 -15.80 -4.61 10.14
N ILE A 493 -14.72 -5.03 10.80
CA ILE A 493 -13.91 -4.14 11.63
C ILE A 493 -13.06 -3.28 10.72
N ASP A 494 -13.09 -1.97 10.93
CA ASP A 494 -12.33 -1.03 10.11
C ASP A 494 -10.80 -1.20 10.26
N ALA A 495 -10.04 -0.64 9.32
CA ALA A 495 -8.59 -0.84 9.28
C ALA A 495 -7.87 -0.21 10.49
N ILE A 496 -8.40 0.88 11.06
CA ILE A 496 -7.80 1.58 12.20
C ILE A 496 -8.05 0.78 13.49
N GLU A 497 -9.30 0.37 13.71
CA GLU A 497 -9.68 -0.44 14.87
C GLU A 497 -8.95 -1.79 14.87
N ARG A 498 -8.77 -2.39 13.70
CA ARG A 498 -8.01 -3.62 13.52
C ARG A 498 -6.55 -3.48 13.98
N VAL A 499 -5.89 -2.38 13.59
CA VAL A 499 -4.51 -2.08 14.04
C VAL A 499 -4.47 -1.91 15.55
N ALA A 500 -5.47 -1.22 16.13
CA ALA A 500 -5.58 -1.03 17.58
C ALA A 500 -5.76 -2.36 18.33
N ILE A 501 -6.63 -3.25 17.84
CA ILE A 501 -6.84 -4.60 18.43
C ILE A 501 -5.52 -5.38 18.45
N LEU A 502 -4.77 -5.37 17.36
CA LEU A 502 -3.49 -6.09 17.28
C LEU A 502 -2.42 -5.52 18.20
N GLN A 503 -2.38 -4.20 18.36
CA GLN A 503 -1.47 -3.55 19.32
C GLN A 503 -1.84 -3.92 20.75
N ARG A 504 -3.13 -3.93 21.08
CA ARG A 504 -3.64 -4.33 22.41
C ARG A 504 -3.30 -5.80 22.71
N LEU A 505 -3.41 -6.70 21.72
CA LEU A 505 -2.97 -8.09 21.85
C LEU A 505 -1.48 -8.17 22.20
N ARG A 506 -0.62 -7.46 21.44
CA ARG A 506 0.83 -7.42 21.67
C ARG A 506 1.21 -6.79 23.01
N LYS A 507 0.50 -5.75 23.44
CA LYS A 507 0.68 -5.11 24.77
C LYS A 507 0.17 -5.98 25.92
N GLY A 508 -0.59 -7.03 25.64
CA GLY A 508 -1.14 -7.93 26.68
C GLY A 508 -2.38 -7.44 27.37
N GLU A 509 -3.09 -6.51 26.78
CA GLU A 509 -4.37 -6.06 27.29
C GLU A 509 -5.42 -7.17 27.26
N PHE A 510 -5.28 -8.10 26.31
CA PHE A 510 -6.02 -9.37 26.27
C PHE A 510 -5.14 -10.51 25.76
N ASP A 511 -5.57 -11.75 25.91
CA ASP A 511 -4.75 -12.95 25.71
C ASP A 511 -5.12 -13.72 24.45
N VAL A 512 -6.38 -13.69 24.04
CA VAL A 512 -6.94 -14.52 22.97
C VAL A 512 -7.54 -13.64 21.89
N LEU A 513 -7.13 -13.88 20.65
CA LEU A 513 -7.74 -13.27 19.47
C LEU A 513 -8.51 -14.34 18.68
N VAL A 514 -9.82 -14.15 18.55
CA VAL A 514 -10.70 -15.04 17.76
C VAL A 514 -10.97 -14.40 16.39
N GLY A 515 -10.92 -15.17 15.31
CA GLY A 515 -11.25 -14.62 13.99
C GLY A 515 -11.47 -15.67 12.91
N ILE A 516 -11.98 -15.23 11.75
CA ILE A 516 -12.28 -16.13 10.64
C ILE A 516 -11.03 -16.37 9.79
N ASN A 517 -10.40 -15.30 9.37
CA ASN A 517 -9.27 -15.32 8.46
C ASN A 517 -8.20 -14.35 8.97
N LEU A 518 -7.57 -14.72 10.06
CA LEU A 518 -6.47 -13.98 10.68
C LEU A 518 -5.21 -13.95 9.80
N LEU A 519 -5.26 -14.61 8.63
CA LEU A 519 -4.12 -14.84 7.74
C LEU A 519 -3.83 -13.71 6.77
N ARG A 520 -4.86 -12.96 6.35
CA ARG A 520 -4.75 -12.02 5.23
C ARG A 520 -3.82 -10.83 5.46
N GLU A 521 -3.19 -10.71 6.64
CA GLU A 521 -2.70 -9.41 7.08
C GLU A 521 -1.21 -9.30 7.41
N GLY A 522 -0.38 -10.25 7.05
CA GLY A 522 1.07 -10.13 7.22
C GLY A 522 1.51 -9.87 8.68
N LEU A 523 0.69 -10.26 9.66
CA LEU A 523 0.89 -9.96 11.06
C LEU A 523 2.13 -10.65 11.62
N ASP A 524 3.05 -9.86 12.12
CA ASP A 524 4.19 -10.32 12.88
C ASP A 524 3.85 -10.34 14.37
N LEU A 525 3.42 -11.49 14.87
CA LEU A 525 3.02 -11.71 16.26
C LEU A 525 3.94 -12.74 16.93
N PRO A 526 5.15 -12.35 17.33
CA PRO A 526 6.10 -13.28 17.96
C PRO A 526 5.64 -13.80 19.33
N GLU A 527 4.62 -13.18 19.91
CA GLU A 527 4.04 -13.52 21.20
C GLU A 527 3.06 -14.73 21.13
N VAL A 528 2.68 -15.15 19.92
CA VAL A 528 1.70 -16.24 19.73
C VAL A 528 2.33 -17.60 19.95
N ALA A 529 1.93 -18.26 21.06
CA ALA A 529 2.40 -19.59 21.44
C ALA A 529 1.42 -20.71 21.05
N LEU A 530 0.12 -20.41 20.88
CA LEU A 530 -0.88 -21.37 20.49
C LEU A 530 -1.76 -20.85 19.37
N VAL A 531 -1.96 -21.69 18.36
CA VAL A 531 -2.98 -21.49 17.32
C VAL A 531 -3.97 -22.64 17.39
N ALA A 532 -5.24 -22.34 17.61
CA ALA A 532 -6.32 -23.32 17.61
C ALA A 532 -7.21 -23.13 16.37
N ILE A 533 -7.42 -24.20 15.62
CA ILE A 533 -8.23 -24.20 14.41
C ILE A 533 -9.47 -25.07 14.68
N LEU A 534 -10.62 -24.42 14.87
CA LEU A 534 -11.89 -25.12 15.09
C LEU A 534 -12.44 -25.63 13.76
N ASP A 535 -13.17 -26.74 13.81
CA ASP A 535 -13.80 -27.35 12.63
C ASP A 535 -12.78 -27.50 11.47
N ALA A 536 -11.61 -28.07 11.75
CA ALA A 536 -10.52 -28.16 10.78
C ALA A 536 -10.81 -29.17 9.65
N ASP A 537 -11.72 -30.07 9.85
CA ASP A 537 -12.19 -31.09 8.89
C ASP A 537 -13.31 -30.62 7.96
N LYS A 538 -13.79 -29.37 8.13
CA LYS A 538 -14.79 -28.78 7.22
C LYS A 538 -14.09 -28.28 5.96
N GLU A 539 -14.13 -29.10 4.91
CA GLU A 539 -13.50 -28.77 3.63
C GLU A 539 -13.97 -27.43 3.06
N GLY A 540 -13.03 -26.66 2.54
CA GLY A 540 -13.28 -25.36 1.94
C GLY A 540 -12.06 -24.46 1.92
N PHE A 541 -12.19 -23.28 1.35
CA PHE A 541 -11.10 -22.31 1.18
C PHE A 541 -10.37 -21.97 2.49
N LEU A 542 -11.10 -21.87 3.62
CA LEU A 542 -10.53 -21.55 4.94
C LEU A 542 -9.81 -22.71 5.62
N ARG A 543 -9.90 -23.91 5.07
CA ARG A 543 -9.29 -25.15 5.58
C ARG A 543 -8.47 -25.87 4.51
N SER A 544 -8.08 -25.15 3.44
CA SER A 544 -7.12 -25.65 2.45
C SER A 544 -5.73 -25.79 3.07
N THR A 545 -4.88 -26.63 2.48
CA THR A 545 -3.46 -26.80 2.88
C THR A 545 -2.74 -25.45 3.03
N THR A 546 -2.91 -24.56 2.06
CA THR A 546 -2.36 -23.20 2.10
C THR A 546 -2.84 -22.41 3.31
N SER A 547 -4.14 -22.46 3.61
CA SER A 547 -4.73 -21.77 4.76
C SER A 547 -4.22 -22.31 6.08
N LEU A 548 -4.11 -23.65 6.21
CA LEU A 548 -3.57 -24.31 7.40
C LEU A 548 -2.09 -23.95 7.62
N LEU A 549 -1.24 -24.02 6.58
CA LEU A 549 0.17 -23.64 6.64
C LEU A 549 0.36 -22.17 7.07
N GLN A 550 -0.44 -21.27 6.54
CA GLN A 550 -0.36 -19.86 6.88
C GLN A 550 -0.81 -19.54 8.30
N THR A 551 -1.88 -20.21 8.76
CA THR A 551 -2.39 -20.07 10.13
C THR A 551 -1.39 -20.65 11.14
N ALA A 552 -0.92 -21.85 10.92
CA ALA A 552 0.11 -22.51 11.73
C ALA A 552 1.41 -21.68 11.80
N GLY A 553 1.79 -21.06 10.66
CA GLY A 553 2.96 -20.20 10.55
C GLY A 553 2.96 -18.99 11.51
N ARG A 554 1.81 -18.64 12.10
CA ARG A 554 1.73 -17.58 13.13
C ARG A 554 2.37 -18.00 14.44
N ALA A 555 2.30 -19.28 14.81
CA ALA A 555 2.98 -19.85 15.99
C ALA A 555 4.46 -20.18 15.71
N ALA A 556 4.92 -20.18 14.47
CA ALA A 556 6.30 -20.55 14.09
C ALA A 556 7.38 -19.53 14.50
N ARG A 557 7.01 -18.43 15.14
CA ARG A 557 7.92 -17.38 15.66
C ARG A 557 8.15 -17.48 17.17
N HIS A 558 7.45 -18.42 17.80
CA HIS A 558 7.55 -18.67 19.24
C HIS A 558 8.26 -20.01 19.49
N GLU A 559 9.20 -20.06 20.44
CA GLU A 559 9.96 -21.28 20.74
C GLU A 559 9.09 -22.44 21.23
N ARG A 560 7.93 -22.14 21.83
CA ARG A 560 6.93 -23.10 22.31
C ARG A 560 5.67 -23.11 21.42
N GLY A 561 5.83 -22.71 20.14
CA GLY A 561 4.71 -22.64 19.21
C GLY A 561 4.04 -24.01 19.01
N ARG A 562 2.71 -24.06 19.20
CA ARG A 562 1.88 -25.26 19.00
C ARG A 562 0.64 -24.93 18.18
N VAL A 563 0.13 -25.93 17.49
CA VAL A 563 -1.12 -25.85 16.73
C VAL A 563 -2.04 -26.98 17.15
N ILE A 564 -3.28 -26.69 17.42
CA ILE A 564 -4.33 -27.68 17.66
C ILE A 564 -5.35 -27.61 16.54
N LEU A 565 -5.55 -28.72 15.84
CA LEU A 565 -6.61 -28.90 14.86
C LEU A 565 -7.75 -29.68 15.51
N TYR A 566 -8.92 -29.07 15.65
CA TYR A 566 -10.10 -29.80 16.08
C TYR A 566 -10.78 -30.42 14.85
N ALA A 567 -10.71 -31.75 14.74
CA ALA A 567 -11.18 -32.50 13.59
C ALA A 567 -11.51 -33.94 14.01
N ASP A 568 -12.60 -34.49 13.50
CA ASP A 568 -12.97 -35.90 13.71
C ASP A 568 -12.33 -36.83 12.68
N HIS A 569 -11.85 -36.27 11.55
CA HIS A 569 -11.15 -37.04 10.51
C HIS A 569 -10.09 -36.19 9.82
N GLU A 570 -9.06 -36.86 9.33
CA GLU A 570 -8.01 -36.20 8.54
C GLU A 570 -8.46 -36.06 7.08
N THR A 571 -8.66 -34.82 6.64
CA THR A 571 -8.87 -34.49 5.23
C THR A 571 -7.57 -34.56 4.45
N ASP A 572 -7.63 -34.57 3.10
CA ASP A 572 -6.42 -34.51 2.27
C ASP A 572 -5.60 -33.24 2.54
N ALA A 573 -6.26 -32.10 2.79
CA ALA A 573 -5.61 -30.85 3.14
C ALA A 573 -4.87 -30.92 4.50
N ILE A 574 -5.46 -31.59 5.51
CA ILE A 574 -4.79 -31.78 6.80
C ILE A 574 -3.58 -32.72 6.64
N ARG A 575 -3.71 -33.78 5.88
CA ARG A 575 -2.61 -34.75 5.64
C ARG A 575 -1.43 -34.08 4.95
N GLU A 576 -1.68 -33.37 3.86
CA GLU A 576 -0.65 -32.63 3.14
C GLU A 576 0.01 -31.55 4.01
N PHE A 577 -0.78 -30.84 4.83
CA PHE A 577 -0.26 -29.86 5.79
C PHE A 577 0.69 -30.51 6.82
N LEU A 578 0.34 -31.66 7.36
CA LEU A 578 1.18 -32.40 8.33
C LEU A 578 2.49 -32.86 7.67
N ASP A 579 2.42 -33.42 6.46
CA ASP A 579 3.59 -33.91 5.73
C ASP A 579 4.59 -32.77 5.50
N ILE A 580 4.12 -31.61 5.00
CA ILE A 580 4.95 -30.42 4.75
C ILE A 580 5.57 -29.91 6.07
N THR A 581 4.76 -29.78 7.12
CA THR A 581 5.23 -29.27 8.41
C THR A 581 6.28 -30.19 9.03
N ASN A 582 6.09 -31.50 8.97
CA ASN A 582 7.05 -32.49 9.47
C ASN A 582 8.37 -32.45 8.66
N GLU A 583 8.30 -32.41 7.33
CA GLU A 583 9.50 -32.24 6.48
C GLU A 583 10.30 -30.98 6.86
N HIS A 584 9.63 -29.86 7.06
CA HIS A 584 10.28 -28.60 7.47
C HIS A 584 10.93 -28.74 8.85
N ARG A 585 10.24 -29.36 9.82
CA ARG A 585 10.77 -29.60 11.17
C ARG A 585 12.02 -30.45 11.13
N GLU A 586 12.02 -31.57 10.40
CA GLU A 586 13.18 -32.47 10.27
C GLU A 586 14.40 -31.74 9.69
N LYS A 587 14.20 -30.97 8.61
CA LYS A 587 15.26 -30.16 7.99
C LYS A 587 15.83 -29.13 8.96
N GLN A 588 14.98 -28.42 9.68
CA GLN A 588 15.41 -27.40 10.65
C GLN A 588 16.15 -28.05 11.83
N ILE A 589 15.68 -29.19 12.36
CA ILE A 589 16.34 -29.93 13.45
C ILE A 589 17.73 -30.40 13.00
N ALA A 590 17.84 -30.96 11.80
CA ALA A 590 19.13 -31.39 11.25
C ALA A 590 20.11 -30.22 11.11
N TYR A 591 19.61 -29.08 10.61
CA TYR A 591 20.40 -27.85 10.47
C TYR A 591 20.86 -27.31 11.84
N ASN A 592 19.95 -27.23 12.83
CA ASN A 592 20.26 -26.76 14.17
C ASN A 592 21.33 -27.62 14.86
N ARG A 593 21.21 -28.97 14.73
CA ARG A 593 22.22 -29.89 15.25
C ARG A 593 23.59 -29.69 14.61
N LYS A 594 23.63 -29.58 13.28
CA LYS A 594 24.88 -29.38 12.52
C LYS A 594 25.58 -28.08 12.91
N HIS A 595 24.82 -26.99 13.11
CA HIS A 595 25.34 -25.67 13.38
C HIS A 595 25.32 -25.29 14.87
N ARG A 596 24.88 -26.18 15.77
CA ARG A 596 24.79 -25.98 17.22
C ARG A 596 23.94 -24.74 17.59
N ILE A 597 22.81 -24.58 16.88
CA ILE A 597 21.89 -23.46 17.10
C ILE A 597 20.83 -23.89 18.12
N THR A 598 20.63 -23.09 19.17
CA THR A 598 19.52 -23.22 20.09
C THR A 598 18.40 -22.31 19.62
N PRO A 599 17.17 -22.84 19.37
CA PRO A 599 16.04 -22.01 18.99
C PRO A 599 15.74 -20.94 20.05
N HIS A 600 15.43 -19.72 19.60
CA HIS A 600 15.03 -18.65 20.52
C HIS A 600 13.98 -17.75 19.85
N THR A 601 12.99 -17.32 20.64
CA THR A 601 11.94 -16.39 20.18
C THR A 601 12.53 -15.03 19.83
N VAL A 602 12.14 -14.47 18.70
CA VAL A 602 12.57 -13.13 18.25
C VAL A 602 11.83 -12.08 19.07
N LYS A 603 12.53 -11.32 19.90
CA LYS A 603 11.95 -10.13 20.54
C LYS A 603 11.99 -8.97 19.54
N ARG A 604 10.83 -8.50 19.10
CA ARG A 604 10.73 -7.32 18.25
C ARG A 604 10.09 -6.19 19.04
N ALA A 605 10.73 -5.04 19.08
CA ALA A 605 10.15 -3.85 19.69
C ALA A 605 8.80 -3.53 19.02
N ILE A 606 7.81 -3.11 19.79
CA ILE A 606 6.53 -2.65 19.28
C ILE A 606 6.82 -1.26 18.67
N ASN A 607 7.10 -1.22 17.36
CA ASN A 607 7.28 0.03 16.64
C ASN A 607 5.92 0.65 16.36
N GLU A 608 5.51 1.59 17.17
CA GLU A 608 4.28 2.37 16.98
C GLU A 608 4.29 3.12 15.64
N SER A 609 5.46 3.55 15.16
CA SER A 609 5.61 4.24 13.87
C SER A 609 5.18 3.39 12.67
N SER A 610 5.51 2.10 12.60
CA SER A 610 5.12 1.24 11.46
C SER A 610 3.61 1.04 11.36
N TYR A 611 2.89 1.07 12.47
CA TYR A 611 1.43 0.95 12.52
C TYR A 611 0.73 2.30 12.30
N VAL A 612 1.35 3.40 12.73
CA VAL A 612 0.89 4.77 12.43
C VAL A 612 0.96 5.04 10.94
N PHE A 613 2.01 4.54 10.26
CA PHE A 613 2.13 4.54 8.79
C PHE A 613 0.95 3.82 8.12
N ALA A 614 0.56 2.66 8.62
CA ALA A 614 -0.55 1.89 8.05
C ALA A 614 -1.93 2.52 8.31
N ALA A 615 -2.07 3.28 9.40
CA ALA A 615 -3.32 3.92 9.80
C ALA A 615 -3.52 5.34 9.24
N GLY A 616 -2.57 5.87 8.44
CA GLY A 616 -2.67 7.22 7.86
C GLY A 616 -2.58 8.37 8.89
N LYS A 617 -2.20 8.09 10.13
CA LYS A 617 -2.00 9.11 11.16
C LYS A 617 -0.53 9.51 11.26
N PHE A 618 -0.09 10.30 10.31
CA PHE A 618 1.23 10.93 10.38
C PHE A 618 1.11 12.26 11.11
N LYS A 619 1.72 12.37 12.26
CA LYS A 619 2.11 13.68 12.80
C LYS A 619 3.57 13.89 12.42
N SER A 620 3.84 14.84 11.57
CA SER A 620 5.17 15.35 11.33
C SER A 620 5.65 16.05 12.59
N GLY A 621 6.74 15.55 13.16
CA GLY A 621 7.52 16.24 14.19
C GLY A 621 7.08 15.96 15.63
N ALA A 622 8.04 15.42 16.39
CA ALA A 622 8.14 15.35 17.85
C ALA A 622 7.02 14.56 18.58
N VAL A 623 7.42 13.45 19.13
CA VAL A 623 6.68 12.79 20.23
C VAL A 623 6.65 13.77 21.41
N GLU A 624 5.59 14.57 21.48
CA GLU A 624 5.18 15.21 22.72
C GLU A 624 4.16 14.31 23.42
N LYS A 625 4.44 14.07 24.69
CA LYS A 625 3.58 13.30 25.59
C LYS A 625 2.16 13.82 25.57
N LEU A 626 1.20 12.95 25.20
CA LEU A 626 -0.22 13.20 25.35
C LEU A 626 -0.59 13.11 26.86
N ASP A 627 -0.51 14.25 27.53
CA ASP A 627 -1.11 14.50 28.85
C ASP A 627 -2.01 15.75 28.81
N ASP A 628 -2.78 15.96 27.71
CA ASP A 628 -3.69 17.10 27.58
C ASP A 628 -5.10 16.69 27.14
N THR A 629 -5.78 15.90 27.95
CA THR A 629 -7.23 15.62 27.83
C THR A 629 -8.10 16.89 27.85
N PRO A 630 -7.76 17.98 28.59
CA PRO A 630 -8.53 19.23 28.57
C PRO A 630 -8.51 19.99 27.26
N ASP A 631 -7.36 20.04 26.56
CA ASP A 631 -7.23 20.79 25.31
C ASP A 631 -7.94 20.08 24.15
N LEU A 632 -7.90 18.75 24.10
CA LEU A 632 -8.66 17.96 23.13
C LEU A 632 -10.18 18.17 23.29
N ILE A 633 -10.68 18.26 24.53
CA ILE A 633 -12.10 18.54 24.80
C ILE A 633 -12.46 19.97 24.35
N ALA A 634 -11.57 20.93 24.51
CA ALA A 634 -11.78 22.31 24.07
C ALA A 634 -11.85 22.40 22.54
N ASP A 635 -10.96 21.72 21.82
CA ASP A 635 -10.95 21.68 20.35
C ASP A 635 -12.18 20.99 19.78
N LEU A 636 -12.54 19.81 20.29
CA LEU A 636 -13.77 19.12 19.89
C LEU A 636 -15.04 19.93 20.21
N THR A 637 -15.02 20.74 21.27
CA THR A 637 -16.15 21.62 21.62
C THR A 637 -16.26 22.78 20.62
N ARG A 638 -15.14 23.34 20.17
CA ARG A 638 -15.10 24.38 19.14
C ARG A 638 -15.63 23.84 17.81
N GLU A 639 -15.12 22.69 17.36
CA GLU A 639 -15.60 22.03 16.11
C GLU A 639 -17.09 21.68 16.17
N MET A 640 -17.60 21.25 17.32
CA MET A 640 -19.02 20.98 17.53
C MET A 640 -19.87 22.24 17.35
N LEU A 641 -19.42 23.37 17.88
CA LEU A 641 -20.13 24.64 17.75
C LEU A 641 -20.08 25.15 16.31
N GLU A 642 -18.94 25.06 15.64
CA GLU A 642 -18.80 25.40 14.21
C GLU A 642 -19.69 24.53 13.31
N ALA A 643 -19.77 23.22 13.57
CA ALA A 643 -20.68 22.32 12.85
C ALA A 643 -22.17 22.67 13.12
N ALA A 644 -22.51 23.08 14.34
CA ALA A 644 -23.87 23.52 14.69
C ALA A 644 -24.23 24.85 13.99
N ASP A 645 -23.31 25.79 13.93
CA ASP A 645 -23.49 27.09 13.24
C ASP A 645 -23.63 26.92 11.72
N ASN A 646 -22.93 25.92 11.15
CA ASN A 646 -23.04 25.54 9.74
C ASN A 646 -24.25 24.63 9.42
N LEU A 647 -25.15 24.40 10.42
CA LEU A 647 -26.33 23.54 10.31
C LEU A 647 -26.03 22.05 10.04
N GLU A 648 -24.80 21.59 10.31
CA GLU A 648 -24.37 20.19 10.20
C GLU A 648 -24.74 19.41 11.48
N PHE A 649 -26.03 19.26 11.75
CA PHE A 649 -26.54 18.75 13.03
C PHE A 649 -26.10 17.31 13.36
N GLU A 650 -25.93 16.45 12.36
CA GLU A 650 -25.44 15.06 12.56
C GLU A 650 -23.97 15.06 13.02
N ARG A 651 -23.14 15.90 12.41
CA ARG A 651 -21.73 16.08 12.80
C ARG A 651 -21.60 16.69 14.19
N ALA A 652 -22.41 17.71 14.49
CA ALA A 652 -22.45 18.31 15.82
C ALA A 652 -22.88 17.31 16.90
N ALA A 653 -23.87 16.43 16.62
CA ALA A 653 -24.31 15.38 17.51
C ALA A 653 -23.22 14.32 17.74
N TYR A 654 -22.50 13.91 16.70
CA TYR A 654 -21.39 12.98 16.80
C TYR A 654 -20.25 13.54 17.68
N LEU A 655 -19.82 14.78 17.43
CA LEU A 655 -18.78 15.45 18.23
C LEU A 655 -19.19 15.61 19.70
N ARG A 656 -20.47 15.96 19.96
CA ARG A 656 -21.02 16.00 21.32
C ARG A 656 -20.91 14.67 22.06
N ASP A 657 -21.18 13.57 21.35
CA ASP A 657 -21.15 12.24 21.96
C ASP A 657 -19.69 11.77 22.19
N GLN A 658 -18.73 12.19 21.37
CA GLN A 658 -17.30 12.01 21.62
C GLN A 658 -16.84 12.79 22.85
N ILE A 659 -17.22 14.07 22.98
CA ILE A 659 -16.92 14.90 24.16
C ILE A 659 -17.48 14.26 25.42
N LYS A 660 -18.70 13.71 25.37
CA LYS A 660 -19.30 12.99 26.52
C LYS A 660 -18.52 11.73 26.90
N LYS A 661 -17.97 10.99 25.94
CA LYS A 661 -17.14 9.81 26.22
C LYS A 661 -15.82 10.22 26.89
N LEU A 662 -15.17 11.27 26.40
CA LEU A 662 -13.92 11.80 26.97
C LEU A 662 -14.07 12.40 28.36
N LYS A 663 -15.25 12.95 28.70
CA LYS A 663 -15.57 13.47 30.05
C LYS A 663 -15.98 12.40 31.08
N LYS A 664 -16.24 11.16 30.64
CA LYS A 664 -16.63 10.03 31.50
C LYS A 664 -15.49 9.06 31.81
N GLY A 665 -14.37 9.11 31.09
CA GLY A 665 -13.12 8.38 31.37
C GLY A 665 -12.16 9.29 32.10
#